data_c0ce95e40f1554590d151569f946fc84
#
_entry.id   c0ce95e40f1554590d151569f946fc84
#
_cell.length_a   1.000
_cell.length_b   1.000
_cell.length_c   1.000
_cell.angle_alpha   90.00
_cell.angle_beta   90.00
_cell.angle_gamma   90.00
#
_symmetry.space_group_name_H-M   'P 1'
#
loop_
_entity.id
_entity.type
_entity.pdbx_description
1 polymer ?
#
loop_
_entity_poly.entity_id
_entity_poly.type
_entity_poly.pdbx_seq_one_letter_code
_entity_poly.pdbx_strand_id
1 'polypeptide(L)'
;MSNIPELFGSLVFNDTVQQKRLPHDTYRRLRQIVASGEPLTPDVADVIANVMKAWALDHGVTHFTHWFQPMTGITAEKHDSFLTPAGDGVIMEFSGRELIKGEPDASSFPSGGLRATFEARGYTAWDPTSPAFIKDDCLYIPTAFCSYTGEALDKKTPLLRSMHALNREAVRFLRAMGWADVTAVTPTVGAEQEYFLIPKELYEQRRDLRYTGRTLFGAMAPKGQELDDHYFGTIKPRVMAYMKELDEELWRRGVMAKTEHNEVAPAQHELAPFFTTTNIAADGNQLTMELMQRLAQKHGMVCLLAEKPFAGVNGSGKHNNWSLVTDTGRNLLDGGSDPANNLTYLLMLAAVMTAVDEYQALLRITVATAGNDHRLGASEAPPAILSIFLGEALQNTLMQAACGEGSTAATRRELEMRVPVMPHLRQDDSDRNRTSPFAFTGNKFEFRMLGSSQSISDPNTVLNTAVAEVLGRYADRLEQSADREDTVRTLLQETLEQHGRILFNGDGYSEEWQQEAERRGLLNLRTAPEAFAHLTEEKNVALFAKHGIFTAAELTSRQEIHYETYAKCIRIEAATMAEMVRRQILPAGQAALRELGQTSRAKQEISPLLSCKAEELLGTQIANYNDMLLAGCTLLENLLRDFPSSTEEQKALYARDRLLPAMNELRQAADALEQMCAAHLWPMPTYGELLYGV
;
A
#
# COMPACT_ATOMS: atom_id res chain seq x y z
N MET A 1 -20.57 20.07 -19.53
CA MET A 1 -19.26 19.73 -18.93
C MET A 1 -19.23 20.33 -17.56
N SER A 2 -18.98 19.52 -16.53
CA SER A 2 -18.83 20.01 -15.15
C SER A 2 -17.63 20.98 -15.12
N ASN A 3 -17.80 22.13 -14.46
CA ASN A 3 -16.68 23.03 -14.20
C ASN A 3 -15.79 22.36 -13.14
N ILE A 4 -14.70 21.70 -13.54
CA ILE A 4 -13.83 20.93 -12.65
C ILE A 4 -13.33 21.74 -11.44
N PRO A 5 -12.90 23.00 -11.58
CA PRO A 5 -12.55 23.84 -10.43
C PRO A 5 -13.67 24.03 -9.41
N GLU A 6 -14.93 24.06 -9.83
CA GLU A 6 -16.09 24.14 -8.93
C GLU A 6 -16.47 22.77 -8.35
N LEU A 7 -16.19 21.69 -9.09
CA LEU A 7 -16.41 20.31 -8.67
C LEU A 7 -15.45 19.88 -7.56
N PHE A 8 -14.18 20.30 -7.65
CA PHE A 8 -13.13 19.88 -6.73
C PHE A 8 -13.42 20.28 -5.29
N GLY A 9 -13.48 19.27 -4.39
CA GLY A 9 -13.79 19.46 -2.99
C GLY A 9 -15.21 19.88 -2.68
N SER A 10 -16.17 19.80 -3.64
CA SER A 10 -17.56 20.19 -3.45
C SER A 10 -18.28 19.39 -2.35
N LEU A 11 -17.83 18.15 -2.09
CA LEU A 11 -18.33 17.27 -1.05
C LEU A 11 -17.38 17.17 0.17
N VAL A 12 -16.56 18.20 0.40
CA VAL A 12 -15.60 18.24 1.51
C VAL A 12 -15.88 19.46 2.40
N PHE A 13 -15.94 19.24 3.70
CA PHE A 13 -15.99 20.33 4.70
C PHE A 13 -14.59 20.94 4.87
N ASN A 14 -14.05 21.45 3.76
CA ASN A 14 -12.68 21.98 3.63
C ASN A 14 -12.55 23.39 4.23
N ASP A 15 -11.35 23.94 4.17
CA ASP A 15 -11.01 25.25 4.72
C ASP A 15 -11.91 26.37 4.17
N THR A 16 -12.20 26.35 2.87
CA THR A 16 -13.09 27.33 2.22
C THR A 16 -14.52 27.27 2.76
N VAL A 17 -15.04 26.06 2.95
CA VAL A 17 -16.38 25.84 3.55
C VAL A 17 -16.38 26.25 5.01
N GLN A 18 -15.35 25.89 5.76
CA GLN A 18 -15.18 26.25 7.17
C GLN A 18 -15.12 27.77 7.35
N GLN A 19 -14.28 28.46 6.58
CA GLN A 19 -14.15 29.93 6.61
C GLN A 19 -15.48 30.65 6.29
N LYS A 20 -16.24 30.10 5.34
CA LYS A 20 -17.53 30.69 4.91
C LYS A 20 -18.66 30.47 5.89
N ARG A 21 -18.67 29.34 6.59
CA ARG A 21 -19.82 28.87 7.41
C ARG A 21 -19.63 28.99 8.92
N LEU A 22 -18.40 28.87 9.41
CA LEU A 22 -18.12 28.99 10.82
C LEU A 22 -18.13 30.48 11.25
N PRO A 23 -18.54 30.77 12.50
CA PRO A 23 -18.28 32.08 13.10
C PRO A 23 -16.79 32.38 13.06
N HIS A 24 -16.43 33.63 12.77
CA HIS A 24 -15.05 34.05 12.54
C HIS A 24 -14.08 33.66 13.69
N ASP A 25 -14.53 33.79 14.94
CA ASP A 25 -13.70 33.42 16.10
C ASP A 25 -13.50 31.91 16.23
N THR A 26 -14.55 31.12 15.96
CA THR A 26 -14.47 29.64 15.94
C THR A 26 -13.53 29.17 14.82
N TYR A 27 -13.62 29.76 13.63
CA TYR A 27 -12.73 29.44 12.52
C TYR A 27 -11.27 29.75 12.88
N ARG A 28 -10.97 30.94 13.42
CA ARG A 28 -9.60 31.28 13.86
C ARG A 28 -9.08 30.33 14.93
N ARG A 29 -9.94 29.97 15.92
CA ARG A 29 -9.56 29.03 16.98
C ARG A 29 -9.27 27.64 16.43
N LEU A 30 -10.09 27.14 15.50
CA LEU A 30 -9.84 25.86 14.81
C LEU A 30 -8.50 25.88 14.06
N ARG A 31 -8.19 26.94 13.31
CA ARG A 31 -6.90 27.09 12.62
C ARG A 31 -5.72 27.11 13.59
N GLN A 32 -5.87 27.78 14.73
CA GLN A 32 -4.84 27.79 15.77
C GLN A 32 -4.64 26.38 16.35
N ILE A 33 -5.70 25.66 16.69
CA ILE A 33 -5.65 24.27 17.19
C ILE A 33 -4.92 23.36 16.19
N VAL A 34 -5.28 23.42 14.91
CA VAL A 34 -4.64 22.63 13.86
C VAL A 34 -3.13 22.96 13.73
N ALA A 35 -2.76 24.24 13.85
CA ALA A 35 -1.36 24.68 13.72
C ALA A 35 -0.53 24.39 14.97
N SER A 36 -1.10 24.55 16.19
CA SER A 36 -0.38 24.38 17.45
C SER A 36 -0.37 22.95 17.98
N GLY A 37 -1.32 22.11 17.53
CA GLY A 37 -1.55 20.76 18.08
C GLY A 37 -2.24 20.78 19.47
N GLU A 38 -2.88 21.91 19.85
CA GLU A 38 -3.66 21.99 21.08
C GLU A 38 -4.91 21.10 21.00
N PRO A 39 -5.40 20.58 22.14
CA PRO A 39 -6.65 19.82 22.18
C PRO A 39 -7.86 20.66 21.77
N LEU A 40 -8.76 20.06 21.00
CA LEU A 40 -10.06 20.67 20.69
C LEU A 40 -10.94 20.75 21.95
N THR A 41 -11.45 21.96 22.26
CA THR A 41 -12.32 22.17 23.42
C THR A 41 -13.78 21.89 23.08
N PRO A 42 -14.61 21.42 24.05
CA PRO A 42 -16.01 21.05 23.81
C PRO A 42 -16.85 22.19 23.24
N ASP A 43 -16.67 23.42 23.70
CA ASP A 43 -17.40 24.62 23.25
C ASP A 43 -17.12 24.93 21.76
N VAL A 44 -15.88 24.82 21.33
CA VAL A 44 -15.50 24.95 19.91
C VAL A 44 -16.06 23.79 19.08
N ALA A 45 -16.01 22.58 19.61
CA ALA A 45 -16.54 21.39 18.95
C ALA A 45 -18.05 21.47 18.72
N ASP A 46 -18.84 21.98 19.69
CA ASP A 46 -20.28 22.14 19.56
C ASP A 46 -20.66 23.07 18.40
N VAL A 47 -19.97 24.19 18.26
CA VAL A 47 -20.20 25.11 17.14
C VAL A 47 -19.84 24.47 15.80
N ILE A 48 -18.73 23.77 15.73
CA ILE A 48 -18.30 23.10 14.51
C ILE A 48 -19.27 21.99 14.14
N ALA A 49 -19.70 21.15 15.08
CA ALA A 49 -20.64 20.06 14.85
C ALA A 49 -21.97 20.56 14.29
N ASN A 50 -22.53 21.62 14.86
CA ASN A 50 -23.75 22.22 14.36
C ASN A 50 -23.63 22.76 12.94
N VAL A 51 -22.53 23.44 12.63
CA VAL A 51 -22.27 23.98 11.27
C VAL A 51 -22.01 22.85 10.28
N MET A 52 -21.26 21.81 10.67
CA MET A 52 -20.97 20.63 9.85
C MET A 52 -22.26 19.87 9.53
N LYS A 53 -23.15 19.66 10.52
CA LYS A 53 -24.47 19.06 10.31
C LYS A 53 -25.32 19.91 9.35
N ALA A 54 -25.41 21.23 9.56
CA ALA A 54 -26.17 22.10 8.67
C ALA A 54 -25.65 22.02 7.22
N TRP A 55 -24.33 22.00 7.04
CA TRP A 55 -23.73 21.80 5.73
C TRP A 55 -24.07 20.43 5.13
N ALA A 56 -24.04 19.36 5.92
CA ALA A 56 -24.41 18.03 5.48
C ALA A 56 -25.89 17.94 5.07
N LEU A 57 -26.80 18.53 5.86
CA LEU A 57 -28.23 18.61 5.55
C LEU A 57 -28.51 19.38 4.25
N ASP A 58 -27.77 20.46 3.96
CA ASP A 58 -27.88 21.20 2.68
C ASP A 58 -27.52 20.31 1.46
N HIS A 59 -26.77 19.22 1.67
CA HIS A 59 -26.45 18.21 0.66
C HIS A 59 -27.36 16.99 0.71
N GLY A 60 -28.44 17.01 1.49
CA GLY A 60 -29.42 15.92 1.62
C GLY A 60 -28.96 14.78 2.54
N VAL A 61 -27.86 14.94 3.27
CA VAL A 61 -27.29 13.92 4.16
C VAL A 61 -28.08 13.82 5.46
N THR A 62 -28.41 12.61 5.89
CA THR A 62 -29.21 12.33 7.10
C THR A 62 -28.46 11.55 8.18
N HIS A 63 -27.28 11.02 7.84
CA HIS A 63 -26.46 10.18 8.70
C HIS A 63 -25.03 10.68 8.77
N PHE A 64 -24.31 10.25 9.79
CA PHE A 64 -22.87 10.45 9.93
C PHE A 64 -22.18 9.15 10.34
N THR A 65 -20.88 9.08 10.11
CA THR A 65 -20.06 7.97 10.57
C THR A 65 -18.68 8.47 11.02
N HIS A 66 -18.17 7.91 12.12
CA HIS A 66 -16.77 8.00 12.48
C HIS A 66 -16.01 6.98 11.62
N TRP A 67 -15.23 7.48 10.70
CA TRP A 67 -14.50 6.71 9.69
C TRP A 67 -13.02 6.62 10.04
N PHE A 68 -12.46 5.41 10.11
CA PHE A 68 -11.08 5.19 10.50
C PHE A 68 -10.43 4.02 9.76
N GLN A 69 -9.10 3.94 9.84
CA GLN A 69 -8.28 2.90 9.23
C GLN A 69 -7.95 1.84 10.29
N PRO A 70 -8.65 0.69 10.32
CA PRO A 70 -8.37 -0.38 11.29
C PRO A 70 -7.01 -1.03 11.01
N MET A 71 -6.52 -1.84 11.97
CA MET A 71 -5.28 -2.60 11.78
C MET A 71 -5.40 -3.66 10.69
N THR A 72 -6.60 -4.14 10.41
CA THR A 72 -6.93 -5.07 9.33
C THR A 72 -8.07 -4.52 8.47
N GLY A 73 -8.05 -4.85 7.17
CA GLY A 73 -9.03 -4.31 6.22
C GLY A 73 -8.69 -2.90 5.73
N ILE A 74 -9.59 -2.31 4.94
CA ILE A 74 -9.38 -1.00 4.31
C ILE A 74 -9.85 0.12 5.24
N THR A 75 -11.16 0.15 5.54
CA THR A 75 -11.79 1.14 6.39
C THR A 75 -12.83 0.51 7.32
N ALA A 76 -13.14 1.20 8.41
CA ALA A 76 -14.23 0.84 9.31
C ALA A 76 -15.16 2.03 9.51
N GLU A 77 -16.46 1.75 9.58
CA GLU A 77 -17.52 2.72 9.68
C GLU A 77 -18.74 2.16 10.44
N LYS A 78 -19.45 3.04 11.13
CA LYS A 78 -20.74 2.74 11.77
C LYS A 78 -21.64 3.95 11.59
N HIS A 79 -22.71 3.80 10.83
CA HIS A 79 -23.61 4.89 10.47
C HIS A 79 -24.61 5.14 11.57
N ASP A 80 -24.65 6.37 12.08
CA ASP A 80 -25.64 6.87 13.03
C ASP A 80 -26.46 7.98 12.36
N SER A 81 -27.77 8.05 12.61
CA SER A 81 -28.60 9.14 12.10
C SER A 81 -28.45 10.39 12.97
N PHE A 82 -28.70 11.57 12.39
CA PHE A 82 -28.82 12.82 13.18
C PHE A 82 -30.10 12.91 14.00
N LEU A 83 -30.95 11.87 14.01
CA LEU A 83 -32.22 11.90 14.69
C LEU A 83 -32.07 11.79 16.21
N THR A 84 -32.64 12.77 16.94
CA THR A 84 -32.72 12.77 18.40
C THR A 84 -34.16 12.92 18.82
N PRO A 85 -34.68 12.14 19.78
CA PRO A 85 -36.04 12.30 20.31
C PRO A 85 -36.25 13.69 20.93
N ALA A 86 -37.36 14.34 20.59
CA ALA A 86 -37.75 15.65 21.15
C ALA A 86 -39.25 15.70 21.37
N GLY A 87 -39.67 15.61 22.62
CA GLY A 87 -41.08 15.52 22.96
C GLY A 87 -41.77 14.32 22.32
N ASP A 88 -42.87 14.57 21.58
CA ASP A 88 -43.61 13.53 20.84
C ASP A 88 -43.04 13.32 19.38
N GLY A 89 -41.92 13.95 19.04
CA GLY A 89 -41.32 13.91 17.71
C GLY A 89 -39.84 13.71 17.75
N VAL A 90 -39.18 14.11 16.65
CA VAL A 90 -37.70 14.03 16.48
C VAL A 90 -37.18 15.35 15.97
N ILE A 91 -35.92 15.63 16.30
CA ILE A 91 -35.14 16.74 15.73
C ILE A 91 -33.84 16.17 15.08
N MET A 92 -33.24 16.97 14.24
CA MET A 92 -31.91 16.68 13.69
C MET A 92 -30.86 17.36 14.56
N GLU A 93 -30.06 16.57 15.29
CA GLU A 93 -29.05 17.05 16.22
C GLU A 93 -27.70 16.38 15.91
N PHE A 94 -26.63 17.08 16.14
CA PHE A 94 -25.27 16.58 16.13
C PHE A 94 -24.45 17.46 17.06
N SER A 95 -24.06 16.92 18.19
CA SER A 95 -23.35 17.65 19.24
C SER A 95 -21.87 17.61 19.06
N GLY A 96 -21.15 18.55 19.66
CA GLY A 96 -19.70 18.51 19.72
C GLY A 96 -19.16 17.25 20.40
N ARG A 97 -19.90 16.69 21.36
CA ARG A 97 -19.57 15.43 21.99
C ARG A 97 -19.58 14.28 20.97
N GLU A 98 -20.59 14.20 20.11
CA GLU A 98 -20.68 13.20 19.04
C GLU A 98 -19.62 13.41 17.96
N LEU A 99 -19.23 14.66 17.68
CA LEU A 99 -18.16 14.97 16.76
C LEU A 99 -16.80 14.49 17.29
N ILE A 100 -16.46 14.86 18.53
CA ILE A 100 -15.12 14.59 19.08
C ILE A 100 -14.94 13.19 19.64
N LYS A 101 -16.03 12.46 19.97
CA LYS A 101 -15.97 11.16 20.62
C LYS A 101 -17.09 10.24 20.17
N GLY A 102 -16.74 9.14 19.52
CA GLY A 102 -17.59 7.98 19.34
C GLY A 102 -17.21 6.86 20.30
N GLU A 103 -18.16 5.99 20.62
CA GLU A 103 -17.97 4.82 21.48
C GLU A 103 -18.40 3.54 20.75
N PRO A 104 -17.67 3.12 19.68
CA PRO A 104 -18.02 1.90 18.98
C PRO A 104 -17.75 0.67 19.84
N ASP A 105 -18.46 -0.42 19.53
CA ASP A 105 -18.14 -1.73 20.09
C ASP A 105 -16.83 -2.22 19.48
N ALA A 106 -15.81 -2.33 20.32
CA ALA A 106 -14.48 -2.78 19.93
C ALA A 106 -14.25 -4.28 20.15
N SER A 107 -15.27 -5.04 20.60
CA SER A 107 -15.12 -6.46 20.96
C SER A 107 -14.67 -7.34 19.80
N SER A 108 -15.06 -6.98 18.57
CA SER A 108 -14.73 -7.72 17.36
C SER A 108 -13.46 -7.24 16.64
N PHE A 109 -12.86 -6.12 17.06
CA PHE A 109 -11.63 -5.64 16.44
C PHE A 109 -10.41 -6.41 16.93
N PRO A 110 -9.45 -6.73 16.03
CA PRO A 110 -8.19 -7.33 16.42
C PRO A 110 -7.46 -6.47 17.44
N SER A 111 -7.07 -7.05 18.56
CA SER A 111 -6.40 -6.33 19.65
C SER A 111 -5.05 -6.93 20.03
N GLY A 112 -4.67 -8.12 19.48
CA GLY A 112 -3.40 -8.79 19.79
C GLY A 112 -3.12 -8.88 21.29
N GLY A 113 -4.14 -9.10 22.11
CA GLY A 113 -4.02 -9.17 23.55
C GLY A 113 -3.96 -7.84 24.31
N LEU A 114 -4.06 -6.69 23.64
CA LEU A 114 -4.05 -5.36 24.28
C LEU A 114 -5.23 -5.12 25.22
N ARG A 115 -6.32 -5.83 25.04
CA ARG A 115 -7.50 -5.69 25.88
C ARG A 115 -8.03 -7.02 26.37
N ALA A 116 -8.67 -7.00 27.53
CA ALA A 116 -9.38 -8.15 28.03
C ALA A 116 -10.63 -8.44 27.19
N THR A 117 -11.00 -9.71 27.06
CA THR A 117 -12.14 -10.15 26.24
C THR A 117 -13.48 -9.51 26.64
N PHE A 118 -13.62 -9.11 27.90
CA PHE A 118 -14.83 -8.47 28.43
C PHE A 118 -14.89 -6.94 28.17
N GLU A 119 -13.81 -6.32 27.69
CA GLU A 119 -13.78 -4.91 27.36
C GLU A 119 -14.34 -4.70 25.96
N ALA A 120 -15.58 -4.27 25.86
CA ALA A 120 -16.25 -4.06 24.60
C ALA A 120 -16.10 -2.63 24.04
N ARG A 121 -15.63 -1.66 24.86
CA ARG A 121 -15.56 -0.26 24.45
C ARG A 121 -14.22 0.09 23.80
N GLY A 122 -14.30 0.84 22.70
CA GLY A 122 -13.24 1.65 22.15
C GLY A 122 -13.70 3.09 21.99
N TYR A 123 -12.79 3.97 21.64
CA TYR A 123 -13.09 5.38 21.40
C TYR A 123 -12.58 5.79 20.03
N THR A 124 -13.45 6.45 19.26
CA THR A 124 -13.05 7.22 18.09
C THR A 124 -12.96 8.69 18.44
N ALA A 125 -11.95 9.38 17.92
CA ALA A 125 -11.77 10.81 18.10
C ALA A 125 -11.57 11.50 16.75
N TRP A 126 -12.34 12.58 16.49
CA TRP A 126 -12.17 13.35 15.26
C TRP A 126 -10.74 13.88 15.12
N ASP A 127 -10.18 13.74 13.91
CA ASP A 127 -8.93 14.37 13.52
C ASP A 127 -9.21 15.70 12.81
N PRO A 128 -9.04 16.86 13.46
CA PRO A 128 -9.32 18.16 12.86
C PRO A 128 -8.35 18.54 11.73
N THR A 129 -7.27 17.79 11.54
CA THR A 129 -6.32 17.99 10.44
C THR A 129 -6.76 17.31 9.15
N SER A 130 -7.78 16.44 9.20
CA SER A 130 -8.39 15.78 8.05
C SER A 130 -9.83 16.25 7.89
N PRO A 131 -10.20 16.83 6.75
CA PRO A 131 -11.55 17.36 6.55
C PRO A 131 -12.57 16.23 6.43
N ALA A 132 -13.76 16.44 7.04
CA ALA A 132 -14.92 15.57 6.85
C ALA A 132 -15.42 15.68 5.41
N PHE A 133 -16.01 14.62 4.88
CA PHE A 133 -16.50 14.57 3.51
C PHE A 133 -17.83 13.82 3.40
N ILE A 134 -18.54 14.03 2.31
CA ILE A 134 -19.80 13.35 2.01
C ILE A 134 -19.54 12.21 1.03
N LYS A 135 -20.00 11.02 1.38
CA LYS A 135 -20.06 9.85 0.49
C LYS A 135 -21.41 9.20 0.67
N ASP A 136 -22.08 8.93 -0.45
CA ASP A 136 -23.49 8.52 -0.45
C ASP A 136 -24.35 9.54 0.36
N ASP A 137 -25.29 9.12 1.13
CA ASP A 137 -26.15 9.99 1.95
C ASP A 137 -25.62 10.10 3.40
N CYS A 138 -24.28 10.07 3.58
CA CYS A 138 -23.66 10.05 4.88
C CYS A 138 -22.46 11.02 4.97
N LEU A 139 -22.31 11.67 6.12
CA LEU A 139 -21.18 12.49 6.49
C LEU A 139 -20.08 11.60 7.09
N TYR A 140 -18.92 11.53 6.44
CA TYR A 140 -17.76 10.78 6.88
C TYR A 140 -16.82 11.68 7.67
N ILE A 141 -16.55 11.33 8.89
CA ILE A 141 -15.71 12.09 9.81
C ILE A 141 -14.41 11.28 10.04
N PRO A 142 -13.26 11.72 9.49
CA PRO A 142 -11.99 11.03 9.71
C PRO A 142 -11.59 11.04 11.18
N THR A 143 -11.37 9.87 11.77
CA THR A 143 -11.10 9.70 13.20
C THR A 143 -9.88 8.83 13.46
N ALA A 144 -9.27 9.02 14.62
CA ALA A 144 -8.41 8.07 15.29
C ALA A 144 -9.24 7.07 16.09
N PHE A 145 -8.73 5.86 16.34
CA PHE A 145 -9.40 4.83 17.11
C PHE A 145 -8.46 4.21 18.15
N CYS A 146 -8.90 4.20 19.40
CA CYS A 146 -8.14 3.61 20.51
C CYS A 146 -8.99 2.69 21.39
N SER A 147 -8.29 1.85 22.16
CA SER A 147 -8.89 1.01 23.19
C SER A 147 -9.46 1.84 24.34
N TYR A 148 -10.17 1.17 25.25
CA TYR A 148 -10.66 1.79 26.50
C TYR A 148 -9.52 2.35 27.36
N THR A 149 -8.34 1.76 27.30
CA THR A 149 -7.13 2.15 28.03
C THR A 149 -6.23 3.12 27.27
N GLY A 150 -6.58 3.45 26.01
CA GLY A 150 -5.93 4.51 25.22
C GLY A 150 -4.90 4.04 24.20
N GLU A 151 -4.66 2.71 24.08
CA GLU A 151 -3.76 2.18 23.05
C GLU A 151 -4.36 2.35 21.66
N ALA A 152 -3.54 2.71 20.70
CA ALA A 152 -3.94 2.86 19.30
C ALA A 152 -4.31 1.51 18.68
N LEU A 153 -5.57 1.40 18.21
CA LEU A 153 -6.11 0.23 17.51
C LEU A 153 -6.30 0.49 16.01
N ASP A 154 -5.70 1.56 15.50
CA ASP A 154 -5.79 2.00 14.11
C ASP A 154 -4.40 2.24 13.51
N LYS A 155 -4.37 2.66 12.24
CA LYS A 155 -3.16 3.04 11.52
C LYS A 155 -2.94 4.55 11.48
N LYS A 156 -3.98 5.35 11.72
CA LYS A 156 -3.90 6.82 11.65
C LYS A 156 -3.24 7.42 12.87
N THR A 157 -3.54 6.94 14.08
CA THR A 157 -2.94 7.47 15.32
C THR A 157 -1.40 7.41 15.29
N PRO A 158 -0.76 6.26 14.97
CA PRO A 158 0.70 6.22 14.86
C PRO A 158 1.25 7.13 13.76
N LEU A 159 0.53 7.24 12.63
CA LEU A 159 0.93 8.14 11.55
C LEU A 159 0.97 9.61 12.02
N LEU A 160 -0.07 10.09 12.67
CA LEU A 160 -0.12 11.46 13.22
C LEU A 160 0.98 11.71 14.24
N ARG A 161 1.21 10.75 15.16
CA ARG A 161 2.32 10.80 16.12
C ARG A 161 3.68 10.91 15.41
N SER A 162 3.90 10.15 14.33
CA SER A 162 5.14 10.16 13.55
C SER A 162 5.37 11.49 12.82
N MET A 163 4.30 12.05 12.24
CA MET A 163 4.36 13.37 11.58
C MET A 163 4.74 14.46 12.58
N HIS A 164 4.19 14.41 13.79
CA HIS A 164 4.53 15.36 14.87
C HIS A 164 6.00 15.19 15.33
N ALA A 165 6.46 13.96 15.51
CA ALA A 165 7.86 13.68 15.88
C ALA A 165 8.83 14.19 14.81
N LEU A 166 8.53 13.93 13.53
CA LEU A 166 9.34 14.39 12.41
C LEU A 166 9.38 15.91 12.33
N ASN A 167 8.22 16.58 12.45
CA ASN A 167 8.15 18.05 12.50
C ASN A 167 9.08 18.62 13.58
N ARG A 168 9.00 18.10 14.79
CA ARG A 168 9.81 18.57 15.93
C ARG A 168 11.31 18.48 15.65
N GLU A 169 11.77 17.30 15.21
CA GLU A 169 13.21 17.07 15.00
C GLU A 169 13.71 17.76 13.72
N ALA A 170 12.91 17.83 12.66
CA ALA A 170 13.27 18.53 11.44
C ALA A 170 13.39 20.06 11.65
N VAL A 171 12.47 20.67 12.38
CA VAL A 171 12.55 22.10 12.72
C VAL A 171 13.78 22.38 13.59
N ARG A 172 14.08 21.49 14.56
CA ARG A 172 15.27 21.59 15.40
C ARG A 172 16.55 21.51 14.55
N PHE A 173 16.64 20.54 13.66
CA PHE A 173 17.75 20.37 12.72
C PHE A 173 17.91 21.60 11.82
N LEU A 174 16.83 22.12 11.22
CA LEU A 174 16.90 23.29 10.35
C LEU A 174 17.35 24.56 11.09
N ARG A 175 16.93 24.74 12.36
CA ARG A 175 17.42 25.84 13.20
C ARG A 175 18.91 25.72 13.47
N ALA A 176 19.41 24.53 13.76
CA ALA A 176 20.83 24.27 13.91
C ALA A 176 21.60 24.53 12.61
N MET A 177 20.99 24.29 11.45
CA MET A 177 21.51 24.69 10.13
C MET A 177 21.38 26.18 9.82
N GLY A 178 20.74 26.98 10.68
CA GLY A 178 20.60 28.42 10.54
C GLY A 178 19.34 28.90 9.82
N TRP A 179 18.35 28.05 9.61
CA TRP A 179 17.05 28.39 9.03
C TRP A 179 16.09 28.87 10.12
N ALA A 180 16.22 30.14 10.51
CA ALA A 180 15.44 30.72 11.61
C ALA A 180 13.98 31.04 11.24
N ASP A 181 13.66 31.11 9.96
CA ASP A 181 12.35 31.44 9.40
C ASP A 181 11.39 30.25 9.33
N VAL A 182 11.86 29.01 9.54
CA VAL A 182 11.05 27.79 9.49
C VAL A 182 10.49 27.47 10.88
N THR A 183 9.16 27.33 10.95
CA THR A 183 8.44 26.98 12.17
C THR A 183 7.78 25.61 12.11
N ALA A 184 7.56 25.06 10.90
CA ALA A 184 7.00 23.75 10.71
C ALA A 184 7.58 23.04 9.49
N VAL A 185 7.67 21.70 9.58
CA VAL A 185 8.03 20.78 8.49
C VAL A 185 6.98 19.69 8.41
N THR A 186 6.43 19.47 7.23
CA THR A 186 5.36 18.49 7.00
C THR A 186 5.82 17.44 6.00
N PRO A 187 5.70 16.14 6.31
CA PRO A 187 5.90 15.10 5.33
C PRO A 187 4.74 15.07 4.33
N THR A 188 5.08 14.95 3.05
CA THR A 188 4.13 14.87 1.94
C THR A 188 4.26 13.53 1.22
N VAL A 189 3.15 13.04 0.70
CA VAL A 189 3.09 11.76 -0.01
C VAL A 189 2.15 11.84 -1.21
N GLY A 190 2.57 11.21 -2.32
CA GLY A 190 1.72 10.82 -3.44
C GLY A 190 1.84 9.30 -3.63
N ALA A 191 0.75 8.58 -3.54
CA ALA A 191 0.74 7.12 -3.68
C ALA A 191 0.18 6.75 -5.06
N GLU A 192 1.00 6.15 -5.92
CA GLU A 192 0.60 5.61 -7.21
C GLU A 192 -0.09 4.27 -7.01
N GLN A 193 -1.36 4.15 -7.40
CA GLN A 193 -2.18 2.97 -7.14
C GLN A 193 -2.33 2.11 -8.37
N GLU A 194 -1.68 0.94 -8.39
CA GLU A 194 -1.90 -0.07 -9.42
C GLU A 194 -3.09 -0.98 -9.07
N TYR A 195 -3.79 -1.48 -10.08
CA TYR A 195 -4.96 -2.34 -9.93
C TYR A 195 -5.29 -3.11 -11.21
N PHE A 196 -6.05 -4.21 -11.08
CA PHE A 196 -6.59 -4.94 -12.23
C PHE A 196 -8.09 -4.70 -12.37
N LEU A 197 -8.56 -4.64 -13.62
CA LEU A 197 -9.99 -4.65 -13.95
C LEU A 197 -10.34 -5.90 -14.75
N ILE A 198 -11.29 -6.69 -14.26
CA ILE A 198 -11.76 -7.90 -14.94
C ILE A 198 -13.27 -7.88 -15.08
N PRO A 199 -13.86 -8.62 -16.05
CA PRO A 199 -15.30 -8.71 -16.20
C PRO A 199 -15.97 -9.29 -14.94
N LYS A 200 -17.03 -8.63 -14.45
CA LYS A 200 -17.77 -9.07 -13.26
C LYS A 200 -18.35 -10.49 -13.42
N GLU A 201 -18.86 -10.79 -14.59
CA GLU A 201 -19.46 -12.09 -14.90
C GLU A 201 -18.45 -13.25 -14.77
N LEU A 202 -17.20 -13.02 -15.17
CA LEU A 202 -16.13 -14.00 -15.03
C LEU A 202 -15.63 -14.11 -13.58
N TYR A 203 -15.53 -12.98 -12.87
CA TYR A 203 -15.18 -12.94 -11.45
C TYR A 203 -16.16 -13.76 -10.60
N GLU A 204 -17.46 -13.64 -10.87
CA GLU A 204 -18.50 -14.34 -10.11
C GLU A 204 -18.40 -15.88 -10.24
N GLN A 205 -17.80 -16.38 -11.31
CA GLN A 205 -17.54 -17.80 -11.55
C GLN A 205 -16.29 -18.34 -10.87
N ARG A 206 -15.42 -17.45 -10.34
CA ARG A 206 -14.15 -17.80 -9.69
C ARG A 206 -14.24 -17.71 -8.17
N ARG A 207 -14.30 -18.84 -7.48
CA ARG A 207 -14.37 -18.88 -6.00
C ARG A 207 -13.11 -18.34 -5.34
N ASP A 208 -11.95 -18.65 -5.91
CA ASP A 208 -10.66 -18.14 -5.43
C ASP A 208 -10.60 -16.60 -5.44
N LEU A 209 -10.96 -15.95 -6.56
CA LEU A 209 -11.03 -14.49 -6.64
C LEU A 209 -12.00 -13.90 -5.60
N ARG A 210 -13.15 -14.53 -5.40
CA ARG A 210 -14.18 -14.05 -4.46
C ARG A 210 -13.77 -14.17 -2.99
N TYR A 211 -13.04 -15.21 -2.62
CA TYR A 211 -12.69 -15.49 -1.23
C TYR A 211 -11.30 -14.96 -0.86
N THR A 212 -10.37 -14.90 -1.81
CA THR A 212 -8.97 -14.58 -1.53
C THR A 212 -8.43 -13.37 -2.29
N GLY A 213 -9.20 -12.84 -3.26
CA GLY A 213 -8.78 -11.72 -4.11
C GLY A 213 -7.76 -12.08 -5.20
N ARG A 214 -7.27 -13.34 -5.22
CA ARG A 214 -6.31 -13.83 -6.23
C ARG A 214 -6.70 -15.19 -6.78
N THR A 215 -6.18 -15.51 -7.96
CA THR A 215 -6.34 -16.85 -8.54
C THR A 215 -5.43 -17.85 -7.84
N LEU A 216 -6.01 -18.95 -7.37
CA LEU A 216 -5.27 -20.07 -6.77
C LEU A 216 -4.87 -21.13 -7.81
N PHE A 217 -5.58 -21.12 -8.94
CA PHE A 217 -5.34 -21.96 -10.13
C PHE A 217 -5.40 -21.11 -11.39
N GLY A 218 -4.76 -21.55 -12.45
CA GLY A 218 -4.84 -20.96 -13.78
C GLY A 218 -3.55 -21.17 -14.56
N ALA A 219 -3.67 -21.89 -15.67
CA ALA A 219 -2.60 -22.01 -16.66
C ALA A 219 -2.37 -20.69 -17.38
N MET A 220 -1.11 -20.44 -17.76
CA MET A 220 -0.75 -19.24 -18.52
C MET A 220 -1.49 -19.22 -19.86
N ALA A 221 -2.02 -18.05 -20.20
CA ALA A 221 -2.58 -17.82 -21.54
C ALA A 221 -1.46 -17.88 -22.59
N PRO A 222 -1.79 -18.24 -23.86
CA PRO A 222 -0.78 -18.24 -24.95
C PRO A 222 -0.15 -16.87 -25.20
N LYS A 223 -0.81 -15.81 -24.83
CA LYS A 223 -0.29 -14.43 -24.83
C LYS A 223 -0.44 -13.87 -23.41
N GLY A 224 0.67 -13.38 -22.87
CA GLY A 224 0.78 -12.63 -21.62
C GLY A 224 1.11 -11.17 -21.89
N GLN A 225 2.23 -10.71 -21.33
CA GLN A 225 2.73 -9.34 -21.40
C GLN A 225 3.97 -9.17 -22.29
N GLU A 226 4.32 -10.18 -23.08
CA GLU A 226 5.63 -10.30 -23.78
C GLU A 226 5.88 -9.20 -24.80
N LEU A 227 4.84 -8.55 -25.30
CA LEU A 227 4.94 -7.50 -26.33
C LEU A 227 4.83 -6.08 -25.76
N ASP A 228 4.60 -5.91 -24.48
CA ASP A 228 4.32 -4.62 -23.79
C ASP A 228 3.22 -3.79 -24.47
N ASP A 229 2.38 -4.44 -25.26
CA ASP A 229 1.36 -3.81 -26.12
C ASP A 229 0.14 -3.31 -25.31
N HIS A 230 -0.01 -3.69 -24.06
CA HIS A 230 -0.99 -3.11 -23.15
C HIS A 230 -0.52 -1.77 -22.61
N TYR A 231 0.73 -1.68 -22.13
CA TYR A 231 1.32 -0.45 -21.61
C TYR A 231 1.36 0.66 -22.68
N PHE A 232 1.79 0.33 -23.89
CA PHE A 232 1.84 1.26 -25.03
C PHE A 232 0.53 1.32 -25.83
N GLY A 233 -0.52 0.64 -25.35
CA GLY A 233 -1.84 0.60 -26.00
C GLY A 233 -2.74 1.76 -25.59
N THR A 234 -3.84 1.90 -26.33
CA THR A 234 -4.92 2.84 -25.97
C THR A 234 -5.79 2.26 -24.85
N ILE A 235 -6.26 3.12 -23.96
CA ILE A 235 -7.23 2.73 -22.93
C ILE A 235 -8.56 2.35 -23.62
N LYS A 236 -9.08 1.19 -23.31
CA LYS A 236 -10.34 0.70 -23.88
C LYS A 236 -11.53 1.58 -23.45
N PRO A 237 -12.55 1.78 -24.30
CA PRO A 237 -13.67 2.70 -24.02
C PRO A 237 -14.40 2.43 -22.70
N ARG A 238 -14.58 1.17 -22.32
CA ARG A 238 -15.22 0.76 -21.06
C ARG A 238 -14.39 1.19 -19.85
N VAL A 239 -13.08 0.98 -19.92
CA VAL A 239 -12.13 1.39 -18.88
C VAL A 239 -12.05 2.91 -18.78
N MET A 240 -12.01 3.60 -19.92
CA MET A 240 -12.02 5.06 -19.96
C MET A 240 -13.28 5.67 -19.31
N ALA A 241 -14.43 5.05 -19.51
CA ALA A 241 -15.68 5.49 -18.88
C ALA A 241 -15.65 5.32 -17.36
N TYR A 242 -15.07 4.21 -16.88
CA TYR A 242 -14.83 3.97 -15.46
C TYR A 242 -13.85 4.98 -14.86
N MET A 243 -12.68 5.17 -15.48
CA MET A 243 -11.64 6.10 -15.04
C MET A 243 -12.20 7.52 -14.92
N LYS A 244 -12.96 7.97 -15.92
CA LYS A 244 -13.60 9.29 -15.88
C LYS A 244 -14.56 9.47 -14.72
N GLU A 245 -15.37 8.48 -14.41
CA GLU A 245 -16.30 8.54 -13.26
C GLU A 245 -15.53 8.48 -11.94
N LEU A 246 -14.47 7.68 -11.87
CA LEU A 246 -13.60 7.59 -10.71
C LEU A 246 -12.92 8.95 -10.41
N ASP A 247 -12.37 9.60 -11.43
CA ASP A 247 -11.80 10.95 -11.33
C ASP A 247 -12.81 11.95 -10.76
N GLU A 248 -14.02 12.02 -11.33
CA GLU A 248 -15.05 12.97 -10.88
C GLU A 248 -15.45 12.72 -9.42
N GLU A 249 -15.60 11.46 -9.00
CA GLU A 249 -15.95 11.10 -7.62
C GLU A 249 -14.80 11.38 -6.63
N LEU A 250 -13.55 11.17 -7.05
CA LEU A 250 -12.37 11.53 -6.27
C LEU A 250 -12.22 13.05 -6.13
N TRP A 251 -12.35 13.79 -7.23
CA TRP A 251 -12.26 15.26 -7.21
C TRP A 251 -13.34 15.89 -6.32
N ARG A 252 -14.58 15.41 -6.37
CA ARG A 252 -15.65 15.89 -5.46
C ARG A 252 -15.25 15.79 -3.99
N ARG A 253 -14.47 14.75 -3.64
CA ARG A 253 -13.99 14.48 -2.27
C ARG A 253 -12.58 14.97 -2.00
N GLY A 254 -12.06 15.84 -2.86
CA GLY A 254 -10.78 16.53 -2.65
C GLY A 254 -9.53 15.67 -2.89
N VAL A 255 -9.67 14.47 -3.44
CA VAL A 255 -8.53 13.66 -3.89
C VAL A 255 -8.17 14.10 -5.31
N MET A 256 -6.96 14.64 -5.47
CA MET A 256 -6.49 15.15 -6.77
C MET A 256 -5.90 14.00 -7.60
N ALA A 257 -6.76 13.11 -8.12
CA ALA A 257 -6.38 12.16 -9.15
C ALA A 257 -5.92 12.93 -10.39
N LYS A 258 -4.78 12.57 -10.96
CA LYS A 258 -4.15 13.36 -12.03
C LYS A 258 -3.77 12.54 -13.25
N THR A 259 -3.28 11.35 -13.07
CA THR A 259 -2.77 10.50 -14.14
C THR A 259 -3.37 9.12 -14.04
N GLU A 260 -3.89 8.62 -15.15
CA GLU A 260 -4.35 7.26 -15.31
C GLU A 260 -3.80 6.69 -16.61
N HIS A 261 -3.31 5.46 -16.57
CA HIS A 261 -2.78 4.77 -17.74
C HIS A 261 -2.88 3.24 -17.59
N ASN A 262 -2.60 2.54 -18.70
CA ASN A 262 -2.42 1.11 -18.69
C ASN A 262 -1.06 0.73 -18.11
N GLU A 263 -1.02 -0.35 -17.34
CA GLU A 263 0.20 -0.99 -16.88
C GLU A 263 0.64 -2.14 -17.78
N VAL A 264 1.79 -2.79 -17.48
CA VAL A 264 2.41 -3.78 -18.37
C VAL A 264 1.58 -5.04 -18.50
N ALA A 265 1.01 -5.55 -17.39
CA ALA A 265 0.17 -6.74 -17.46
C ALA A 265 -1.18 -6.44 -18.14
N PRO A 266 -1.71 -7.37 -18.96
CA PRO A 266 -3.05 -7.22 -19.49
C PRO A 266 -4.08 -6.99 -18.38
N ALA A 267 -5.04 -6.10 -18.62
CA ALA A 267 -6.08 -5.67 -17.66
C ALA A 267 -5.58 -4.93 -16.42
N GLN A 268 -4.30 -4.57 -16.36
CA GLN A 268 -3.70 -3.78 -15.29
C GLN A 268 -3.67 -2.28 -15.64
N HIS A 269 -3.92 -1.45 -14.64
CA HIS A 269 -3.98 0.01 -14.77
C HIS A 269 -3.38 0.65 -13.53
N GLU A 270 -3.03 1.95 -13.64
CA GLU A 270 -2.53 2.76 -12.53
C GLU A 270 -3.27 4.09 -12.45
N LEU A 271 -3.47 4.56 -11.21
CA LEU A 271 -3.91 5.92 -10.88
C LEU A 271 -2.87 6.58 -10.00
N ALA A 272 -2.36 7.74 -10.43
CA ALA A 272 -1.43 8.56 -9.68
C ALA A 272 -2.08 9.88 -9.24
N PRO A 273 -2.27 10.12 -7.93
CA PRO A 273 -2.76 11.39 -7.40
C PRO A 273 -1.62 12.41 -7.28
N PHE A 274 -1.97 13.68 -7.22
CA PHE A 274 -1.04 14.70 -6.80
C PHE A 274 -0.71 14.53 -5.30
N PHE A 275 0.53 14.81 -4.90
CA PHE A 275 0.96 14.66 -3.49
C PHE A 275 0.25 15.67 -2.56
N THR A 276 0.05 15.27 -1.31
CA THR A 276 -0.47 16.12 -0.24
C THR A 276 0.16 15.74 1.10
N THR A 277 -0.26 16.35 2.20
CA THR A 277 0.20 15.97 3.55
C THR A 277 -0.09 14.51 3.83
N THR A 278 0.81 13.82 4.51
CA THR A 278 0.80 12.35 4.60
C THR A 278 -0.50 11.78 5.19
N ASN A 279 -1.10 12.44 6.19
CA ASN A 279 -2.37 11.99 6.77
C ASN A 279 -3.54 12.11 5.78
N ILE A 280 -3.63 13.23 5.04
CA ILE A 280 -4.65 13.43 4.00
C ILE A 280 -4.42 12.47 2.83
N ALA A 281 -3.16 12.25 2.44
CA ALA A 281 -2.82 11.26 1.41
C ALA A 281 -3.24 9.85 1.81
N ALA A 282 -3.05 9.48 3.09
CA ALA A 282 -3.44 8.18 3.61
C ALA A 282 -4.96 8.01 3.61
N ASP A 283 -5.71 8.97 4.10
CA ASP A 283 -7.17 8.96 4.05
C ASP A 283 -7.68 8.93 2.60
N GLY A 284 -7.10 9.78 1.73
CA GLY A 284 -7.44 9.83 0.30
C GLY A 284 -7.17 8.51 -0.42
N ASN A 285 -6.07 7.81 -0.11
CA ASN A 285 -5.77 6.51 -0.71
C ASN A 285 -6.76 5.41 -0.24
N GLN A 286 -7.16 5.41 1.03
CA GLN A 286 -8.18 4.47 1.52
C GLN A 286 -9.52 4.69 0.81
N LEU A 287 -9.94 5.95 0.67
CA LEU A 287 -11.14 6.32 -0.08
C LEU A 287 -11.02 5.94 -1.57
N THR A 288 -9.86 6.14 -2.18
CA THR A 288 -9.59 5.77 -3.57
C THR A 288 -9.78 4.28 -3.79
N MET A 289 -9.20 3.43 -2.94
CA MET A 289 -9.35 1.97 -3.04
C MET A 289 -10.81 1.53 -2.95
N GLU A 290 -11.57 2.12 -2.03
CA GLU A 290 -12.99 1.82 -1.87
C GLU A 290 -13.81 2.24 -3.11
N LEU A 291 -13.59 3.47 -3.62
CA LEU A 291 -14.30 3.96 -4.80
C LEU A 291 -13.94 3.18 -6.06
N MET A 292 -12.67 2.77 -6.23
CA MET A 292 -12.23 1.90 -7.31
C MET A 292 -13.03 0.60 -7.36
N GLN A 293 -13.15 -0.09 -6.23
CA GLN A 293 -13.89 -1.35 -6.16
C GLN A 293 -15.39 -1.15 -6.40
N ARG A 294 -15.97 -0.11 -5.85
CA ARG A 294 -17.40 0.17 -5.96
C ARG A 294 -17.81 0.59 -7.37
N LEU A 295 -17.08 1.51 -7.97
CA LEU A 295 -17.40 2.02 -9.30
C LEU A 295 -17.13 0.98 -10.40
N ALA A 296 -16.11 0.13 -10.25
CA ALA A 296 -15.88 -0.96 -11.18
C ALA A 296 -17.13 -1.84 -11.36
N GLN A 297 -17.83 -2.15 -10.25
CA GLN A 297 -19.05 -2.94 -10.32
C GLN A 297 -20.18 -2.27 -11.11
N LYS A 298 -20.29 -0.94 -11.01
CA LYS A 298 -21.26 -0.14 -11.79
C LYS A 298 -20.99 -0.22 -13.29
N HIS A 299 -19.73 -0.33 -13.68
CA HIS A 299 -19.29 -0.51 -15.05
C HIS A 299 -19.23 -1.99 -15.49
N GLY A 300 -19.81 -2.92 -14.71
CA GLY A 300 -19.82 -4.36 -14.99
C GLY A 300 -18.43 -5.01 -14.92
N MET A 301 -17.51 -4.42 -14.15
CA MET A 301 -16.17 -4.91 -13.89
C MET A 301 -15.96 -5.13 -12.40
N VAL A 302 -14.84 -5.75 -12.03
CA VAL A 302 -14.36 -5.85 -10.65
C VAL A 302 -12.93 -5.33 -10.61
N CYS A 303 -12.65 -4.44 -9.67
CA CYS A 303 -11.31 -3.95 -9.38
C CYS A 303 -10.63 -4.88 -8.37
N LEU A 304 -9.53 -5.48 -8.76
CA LEU A 304 -8.70 -6.33 -7.90
C LEU A 304 -7.52 -5.50 -7.38
N LEU A 305 -7.42 -5.42 -6.06
CA LEU A 305 -6.32 -4.76 -5.35
C LEU A 305 -5.32 -5.75 -4.74
N ALA A 306 -5.52 -7.06 -4.94
CA ALA A 306 -4.54 -8.05 -4.51
C ALA A 306 -3.21 -7.82 -5.22
N GLU A 307 -2.10 -8.05 -4.51
CA GLU A 307 -0.74 -7.78 -5.00
C GLU A 307 -0.34 -8.67 -6.17
N LYS A 308 -0.84 -9.91 -6.21
CA LYS A 308 -0.55 -10.88 -7.27
C LYS A 308 -1.81 -11.66 -7.64
N PRO A 309 -2.80 -11.03 -8.29
CA PRO A 309 -4.05 -11.71 -8.63
C PRO A 309 -3.86 -12.80 -9.68
N PHE A 310 -2.83 -12.69 -10.53
CA PHE A 310 -2.51 -13.65 -11.58
C PHE A 310 -1.03 -14.03 -11.51
N ALA A 311 -0.72 -15.33 -11.52
CA ALA A 311 0.65 -15.79 -11.62
C ALA A 311 1.22 -15.55 -13.03
N GLY A 312 2.53 -15.37 -13.15
CA GLY A 312 3.23 -15.27 -14.43
C GLY A 312 3.13 -13.92 -15.14
N VAL A 313 2.35 -12.97 -14.65
CA VAL A 313 2.31 -11.57 -15.11
C VAL A 313 2.67 -10.63 -13.98
N ASN A 314 2.87 -9.33 -14.24
CA ASN A 314 3.17 -8.35 -13.20
C ASN A 314 2.11 -8.36 -12.09
N GLY A 315 2.55 -8.11 -10.87
CA GLY A 315 1.69 -7.84 -9.74
C GLY A 315 1.40 -6.35 -9.60
N SER A 316 0.52 -5.98 -8.67
CA SER A 316 0.15 -4.60 -8.39
C SER A 316 0.74 -4.12 -7.07
N GLY A 317 1.38 -2.98 -7.11
CA GLY A 317 1.93 -2.28 -5.96
C GLY A 317 1.34 -0.89 -5.81
N LYS A 318 2.03 -0.12 -4.96
CA LYS A 318 1.77 1.30 -4.74
C LYS A 318 3.13 1.97 -4.52
N HIS A 319 3.52 2.87 -5.44
CA HIS A 319 4.75 3.63 -5.24
C HIS A 319 4.48 4.77 -4.27
N ASN A 320 5.12 4.73 -3.11
CA ASN A 320 4.96 5.73 -2.06
C ASN A 320 6.00 6.84 -2.24
N ASN A 321 5.61 7.92 -2.92
CA ASN A 321 6.46 9.07 -3.19
C ASN A 321 6.47 10.00 -1.98
N TRP A 322 7.52 9.94 -1.17
CA TRP A 322 7.66 10.68 0.07
C TRP A 322 8.63 11.85 -0.03
N SER A 323 8.27 12.99 0.54
CA SER A 323 9.11 14.18 0.63
C SER A 323 8.78 15.01 1.88
N LEU A 324 9.55 16.09 2.11
CA LEU A 324 9.39 17.01 3.23
C LEU A 324 9.28 18.44 2.73
N VAL A 325 8.27 19.18 3.21
CA VAL A 325 8.07 20.59 2.86
C VAL A 325 7.99 21.45 4.11
N THR A 326 8.63 22.62 4.08
CA THR A 326 8.54 23.62 5.15
C THR A 326 7.25 24.44 5.03
N ASP A 327 6.84 25.09 6.12
CA ASP A 327 5.76 26.10 6.14
C ASP A 327 6.01 27.29 5.21
N THR A 328 7.26 27.51 4.80
CA THR A 328 7.66 28.52 3.79
C THR A 328 7.59 28.00 2.35
N GLY A 329 7.14 26.74 2.13
CA GLY A 329 6.96 26.11 0.82
C GLY A 329 8.23 25.53 0.20
N ARG A 330 9.35 25.43 0.94
CA ARG A 330 10.60 24.83 0.44
C ARG A 330 10.57 23.31 0.62
N ASN A 331 10.86 22.57 -0.45
CA ASN A 331 11.07 21.13 -0.37
C ASN A 331 12.51 20.83 0.09
N LEU A 332 12.68 20.09 1.16
CA LEU A 332 13.98 19.77 1.75
C LEU A 332 14.78 18.73 0.95
N LEU A 333 14.13 18.02 0.05
CA LEU A 333 14.74 17.06 -0.88
C LEU A 333 14.95 17.65 -2.29
N ASP A 334 14.79 18.97 -2.44
CA ASP A 334 15.12 19.69 -3.67
C ASP A 334 16.49 20.36 -3.51
N GLY A 335 17.47 19.88 -4.27
CA GLY A 335 18.84 20.43 -4.25
C GLY A 335 18.93 21.86 -4.81
N GLY A 336 17.89 22.34 -5.51
CA GLY A 336 17.88 23.67 -6.12
C GLY A 336 18.81 23.77 -7.34
N SER A 337 19.31 24.98 -7.60
CA SER A 337 20.22 25.26 -8.73
C SER A 337 21.66 24.79 -8.52
N ASP A 338 22.08 24.60 -7.27
CA ASP A 338 23.42 24.17 -6.87
C ASP A 338 23.36 23.10 -5.77
N PRO A 339 22.98 21.87 -6.13
CA PRO A 339 22.84 20.78 -5.17
C PRO A 339 24.14 20.45 -4.40
N ALA A 340 25.29 20.62 -5.06
CA ALA A 340 26.59 20.25 -4.51
C ALA A 340 27.01 21.13 -3.33
N ASN A 341 26.58 22.38 -3.31
CA ASN A 341 26.87 23.33 -2.24
C ASN A 341 25.69 23.51 -1.25
N ASN A 342 24.56 22.79 -1.47
CA ASN A 342 23.42 22.82 -0.57
C ASN A 342 23.60 21.82 0.58
N LEU A 343 24.34 22.23 1.62
CA LEU A 343 24.68 21.37 2.75
C LEU A 343 23.44 20.83 3.49
N THR A 344 22.36 21.60 3.59
CA THR A 344 21.10 21.11 4.19
C THR A 344 20.51 19.99 3.40
N TYR A 345 20.46 20.13 2.08
CA TYR A 345 19.98 19.09 1.17
C TYR A 345 20.82 17.80 1.26
N LEU A 346 22.15 17.93 1.23
CA LEU A 346 23.06 16.78 1.32
C LEU A 346 22.89 16.04 2.66
N LEU A 347 22.74 16.76 3.79
CA LEU A 347 22.47 16.15 5.09
C LEU A 347 21.09 15.50 5.16
N MET A 348 20.08 16.07 4.48
CA MET A 348 18.76 15.42 4.38
C MET A 348 18.84 14.08 3.65
N LEU A 349 19.59 14.01 2.54
CA LEU A 349 19.83 12.74 1.84
C LEU A 349 20.58 11.75 2.75
N ALA A 350 21.62 12.20 3.43
CA ALA A 350 22.38 11.39 4.38
C ALA A 350 21.51 10.89 5.54
N ALA A 351 20.61 11.73 6.05
CA ALA A 351 19.67 11.33 7.10
C ALA A 351 18.70 10.23 6.64
N VAL A 352 18.18 10.33 5.43
CA VAL A 352 17.32 9.28 4.87
C VAL A 352 18.10 7.99 4.62
N MET A 353 19.33 8.08 4.11
CA MET A 353 20.20 6.90 3.92
C MET A 353 20.45 6.17 5.25
N THR A 354 20.83 6.92 6.28
CA THR A 354 21.05 6.38 7.63
C THR A 354 19.78 5.73 8.18
N ALA A 355 18.64 6.41 8.08
CA ALA A 355 17.36 5.93 8.58
C ALA A 355 16.93 4.62 7.91
N VAL A 356 17.06 4.53 6.59
CA VAL A 356 16.67 3.34 5.81
C VAL A 356 17.62 2.17 6.11
N ASP A 357 18.93 2.41 6.23
CA ASP A 357 19.89 1.34 6.54
C ASP A 357 19.72 0.82 7.98
N GLU A 358 19.59 1.69 8.96
CA GLU A 358 19.43 1.29 10.36
C GLU A 358 18.11 0.55 10.63
N TYR A 359 17.02 0.97 9.96
CA TYR A 359 15.66 0.47 10.21
C TYR A 359 15.07 -0.31 9.02
N GLN A 360 15.94 -0.93 8.20
CA GLN A 360 15.51 -1.70 7.03
C GLN A 360 14.50 -2.81 7.37
N ALA A 361 14.66 -3.48 8.52
CA ALA A 361 13.70 -4.50 8.98
C ALA A 361 12.31 -3.91 9.23
N LEU A 362 12.23 -2.74 9.88
CA LEU A 362 10.95 -2.07 10.13
C LEU A 362 10.27 -1.68 8.82
N LEU A 363 11.00 -1.12 7.86
CA LEU A 363 10.44 -0.79 6.54
C LEU A 363 9.96 -2.04 5.81
N ARG A 364 10.70 -3.16 5.87
CA ARG A 364 10.26 -4.44 5.29
C ARG A 364 8.98 -4.96 5.97
N ILE A 365 8.83 -4.80 7.28
CA ILE A 365 7.62 -5.21 8.02
C ILE A 365 6.40 -4.45 7.50
N THR A 366 6.52 -3.16 7.19
CA THR A 366 5.38 -2.35 6.73
C THR A 366 4.77 -2.83 5.41
N VAL A 367 5.51 -3.63 4.66
CA VAL A 367 5.08 -4.18 3.36
C VAL A 367 4.93 -5.71 3.39
N ALA A 368 5.08 -6.32 4.57
CA ALA A 368 5.05 -7.76 4.77
C ALA A 368 3.60 -8.26 4.90
N THR A 369 3.11 -8.92 3.87
CA THR A 369 1.81 -9.63 3.86
C THR A 369 1.90 -10.90 3.03
N ALA A 370 0.98 -11.83 3.23
CA ALA A 370 0.89 -13.04 2.42
C ALA A 370 0.76 -12.72 0.92
N GLY A 371 -0.06 -11.72 0.57
CA GLY A 371 -0.24 -11.28 -0.82
C GLY A 371 1.04 -10.69 -1.43
N ASN A 372 1.72 -9.82 -0.69
CA ASN A 372 2.92 -9.14 -1.19
C ASN A 372 4.16 -10.06 -1.27
N ASP A 373 4.21 -11.12 -0.47
CA ASP A 373 5.27 -12.15 -0.60
C ASP A 373 5.21 -12.87 -1.96
N HIS A 374 4.03 -12.95 -2.60
CA HIS A 374 3.89 -13.46 -3.96
C HIS A 374 4.34 -12.48 -5.05
N ARG A 375 4.38 -11.18 -4.76
CA ARG A 375 4.74 -10.11 -5.70
C ARG A 375 6.23 -9.78 -5.67
N LEU A 376 6.83 -9.65 -4.48
CA LEU A 376 8.21 -9.18 -4.33
C LEU A 376 9.24 -10.11 -5.00
N GLY A 377 10.23 -9.50 -5.67
CA GLY A 377 11.34 -10.19 -6.29
C GLY A 377 11.10 -10.65 -7.73
N ALA A 378 10.00 -10.28 -8.37
CA ALA A 378 9.72 -10.63 -9.76
C ALA A 378 8.91 -9.54 -10.48
N SER A 379 9.16 -9.37 -11.79
CA SER A 379 8.31 -8.58 -12.69
C SER A 379 7.96 -7.18 -12.14
N GLU A 380 8.91 -6.26 -12.16
CA GLU A 380 8.82 -4.86 -11.70
C GLU A 380 8.62 -4.66 -10.18
N ALA A 381 8.48 -5.72 -9.40
CA ALA A 381 8.48 -5.64 -7.95
C ALA A 381 9.89 -5.84 -7.40
N PRO A 382 10.40 -4.93 -6.53
CA PRO A 382 11.76 -5.03 -6.01
C PRO A 382 11.93 -6.29 -5.16
N PRO A 383 13.18 -6.79 -5.00
CA PRO A 383 13.46 -7.88 -4.08
C PRO A 383 13.22 -7.48 -2.62
N ALA A 384 13.18 -8.46 -1.72
CA ALA A 384 13.00 -8.24 -0.28
C ALA A 384 14.23 -7.64 0.43
N ILE A 385 15.16 -7.09 -0.34
CA ILE A 385 16.39 -6.43 0.14
C ILE A 385 16.20 -4.93 -0.03
N LEU A 386 16.29 -4.18 1.05
CA LEU A 386 16.27 -2.72 0.97
C LEU A 386 17.63 -2.18 0.50
N SER A 387 17.62 -1.46 -0.60
CA SER A 387 18.74 -0.67 -1.11
C SER A 387 18.23 0.68 -1.61
N ILE A 388 19.12 1.66 -1.67
CA ILE A 388 18.81 3.02 -2.13
C ILE A 388 19.48 3.27 -3.47
N PHE A 389 18.70 3.74 -4.43
CA PHE A 389 19.18 4.29 -5.69
C PHE A 389 19.25 5.81 -5.60
N LEU A 390 20.44 6.39 -5.80
CA LEU A 390 20.64 7.84 -5.92
C LEU A 390 21.04 8.28 -7.32
N GLY A 391 21.53 7.36 -8.13
CA GLY A 391 22.24 7.64 -9.36
C GLY A 391 23.70 8.03 -9.12
N GLU A 392 24.56 7.75 -10.10
CA GLU A 392 26.02 7.95 -9.98
C GLU A 392 26.39 9.42 -9.74
N ALA A 393 25.72 10.35 -10.41
CA ALA A 393 26.03 11.78 -10.32
C ALA A 393 25.82 12.30 -8.87
N LEU A 394 24.69 11.98 -8.25
CA LEU A 394 24.38 12.43 -6.90
C LEU A 394 25.22 11.71 -5.84
N GLN A 395 25.49 10.43 -6.04
CA GLN A 395 26.39 9.68 -5.17
C GLN A 395 27.81 10.27 -5.18
N ASN A 396 28.34 10.62 -6.36
CA ASN A 396 29.64 11.30 -6.48
C ASN A 396 29.63 12.67 -5.82
N THR A 397 28.55 13.43 -5.96
CA THR A 397 28.38 14.73 -5.27
C THR A 397 28.46 14.58 -3.75
N LEU A 398 27.78 13.60 -3.18
CA LEU A 398 27.85 13.30 -1.74
C LEU A 398 29.28 12.93 -1.31
N MET A 399 29.98 12.10 -2.08
CA MET A 399 31.37 11.70 -1.80
C MET A 399 32.32 12.91 -1.83
N GLN A 400 32.21 13.77 -2.84
CA GLN A 400 33.02 14.98 -2.97
C GLN A 400 32.77 15.96 -1.81
N ALA A 401 31.51 16.19 -1.45
CA ALA A 401 31.14 17.03 -0.33
C ALA A 401 31.72 16.52 1.01
N ALA A 402 31.69 15.21 1.22
CA ALA A 402 32.30 14.57 2.39
C ALA A 402 33.82 14.75 2.44
N CYS A 403 34.50 14.70 1.28
CA CYS A 403 35.95 14.93 1.19
C CYS A 403 36.34 16.42 1.27
N GLY A 404 35.39 17.35 1.22
CA GLY A 404 35.65 18.78 1.17
C GLY A 404 36.19 19.26 -0.18
N GLU A 405 36.00 18.46 -1.22
CA GLU A 405 36.37 18.80 -2.58
C GLU A 405 35.22 19.61 -3.21
N GLY A 406 35.55 20.80 -3.76
CA GLY A 406 34.57 21.59 -4.50
C GLY A 406 34.07 20.84 -5.73
N SER A 407 32.76 20.64 -5.84
CA SER A 407 32.19 19.99 -6.99
C SER A 407 32.32 20.87 -8.23
N THR A 408 32.87 20.32 -9.31
CA THR A 408 32.69 20.90 -10.63
C THR A 408 31.26 20.58 -11.08
N ALA A 409 30.43 21.61 -11.21
CA ALA A 409 29.04 21.48 -11.65
C ALA A 409 28.96 20.54 -12.87
N ALA A 410 28.22 19.43 -12.72
CA ALA A 410 27.98 18.54 -13.83
C ALA A 410 27.30 19.34 -14.95
N THR A 411 27.92 19.41 -16.10
CA THR A 411 27.38 20.10 -17.27
C THR A 411 26.16 19.32 -17.73
N ARG A 412 24.96 19.84 -17.46
CA ARG A 412 23.70 19.25 -17.93
C ARG A 412 23.76 19.10 -19.44
N ARG A 413 23.72 17.86 -19.94
CA ARG A 413 23.71 17.59 -21.38
C ARG A 413 22.36 18.00 -21.97
N GLU A 414 22.39 18.73 -23.09
CA GLU A 414 21.22 18.94 -23.92
C GLU A 414 21.04 17.74 -24.86
N LEU A 415 19.82 17.24 -24.92
CA LEU A 415 19.43 16.19 -25.85
C LEU A 415 18.86 16.82 -27.12
N GLU A 416 19.52 16.60 -28.22
CA GLU A 416 19.05 16.98 -29.55
C GLU A 416 18.38 15.78 -30.22
N MET A 417 17.08 15.84 -30.44
CA MET A 417 16.35 14.80 -31.20
C MET A 417 16.65 14.84 -32.70
N ARG A 418 17.49 15.78 -33.16
CA ARG A 418 17.88 16.00 -34.56
C ARG A 418 16.70 16.18 -35.52
N VAL A 419 15.57 16.67 -35.01
CA VAL A 419 14.39 17.06 -35.77
C VAL A 419 14.25 18.58 -35.66
N PRO A 420 14.31 19.35 -36.75
CA PRO A 420 14.43 20.82 -36.71
C PRO A 420 13.31 21.55 -35.96
N VAL A 421 12.13 20.94 -35.85
CA VAL A 421 10.96 21.53 -35.16
C VAL A 421 10.83 21.11 -33.71
N MET A 422 11.68 20.19 -33.22
CA MET A 422 11.63 19.69 -31.84
C MET A 422 12.45 20.59 -30.91
N PRO A 423 11.97 20.82 -29.68
CA PRO A 423 12.73 21.56 -28.69
C PRO A 423 13.97 20.81 -28.25
N HIS A 424 15.01 21.54 -27.88
CA HIS A 424 16.15 20.98 -27.17
C HIS A 424 15.70 20.60 -25.78
N LEU A 425 15.86 19.32 -25.42
CA LEU A 425 15.51 18.80 -24.10
C LEU A 425 16.74 18.81 -23.20
N ARG A 426 16.58 19.25 -21.96
CA ARG A 426 17.61 19.05 -20.95
C ARG A 426 17.54 17.62 -20.45
N GLN A 427 18.69 16.92 -20.44
CA GLN A 427 18.77 15.60 -19.84
C GLN A 427 18.49 15.75 -18.34
N ASP A 428 17.57 14.93 -17.83
CA ASP A 428 17.36 14.79 -16.40
C ASP A 428 18.44 13.83 -15.87
N ASP A 429 19.18 14.28 -14.85
CA ASP A 429 20.26 13.49 -14.23
C ASP A 429 19.71 12.41 -13.25
N SER A 430 18.39 12.45 -12.96
CA SER A 430 17.72 11.43 -12.18
C SER A 430 17.25 10.30 -13.09
N ASP A 431 18.09 9.27 -13.27
CA ASP A 431 17.67 8.04 -13.90
C ASP A 431 16.74 7.25 -12.98
N ARG A 432 15.73 6.60 -13.55
CA ARG A 432 14.78 5.77 -12.79
C ARG A 432 15.21 4.32 -12.86
N ASN A 433 15.87 3.84 -11.80
CA ASN A 433 16.12 2.40 -11.65
C ASN A 433 14.85 1.69 -11.15
N ARG A 434 14.12 1.04 -12.07
CA ARG A 434 12.87 0.34 -11.77
C ARG A 434 13.04 -0.86 -10.83
N THR A 435 14.26 -1.36 -10.68
CA THR A 435 14.56 -2.51 -9.81
C THR A 435 14.89 -2.10 -8.37
N SER A 436 15.08 -0.80 -8.09
CA SER A 436 15.39 -0.32 -6.76
C SER A 436 14.14 -0.25 -5.87
N PRO A 437 14.18 -0.79 -4.65
CA PRO A 437 13.08 -0.71 -3.69
C PRO A 437 12.87 0.68 -3.10
N PHE A 438 13.91 1.53 -3.10
CA PHE A 438 13.89 2.88 -2.56
C PHE A 438 14.75 3.79 -3.43
N ALA A 439 14.10 4.59 -4.27
CA ALA A 439 14.77 5.40 -5.29
C ALA A 439 14.58 6.89 -5.04
N PHE A 440 15.67 7.67 -5.16
CA PHE A 440 15.58 9.13 -5.20
C PHE A 440 15.23 9.59 -6.62
N THR A 441 14.19 10.39 -6.76
CA THR A 441 13.65 10.86 -8.06
C THR A 441 13.67 12.38 -8.17
N GLY A 442 14.79 13.00 -7.76
CA GLY A 442 15.08 14.43 -7.92
C GLY A 442 14.62 15.33 -6.78
N ASN A 443 13.47 15.14 -6.19
CA ASN A 443 12.94 15.93 -5.07
C ASN A 443 12.11 15.12 -4.06
N LYS A 444 12.16 13.80 -4.16
CA LYS A 444 11.43 12.87 -3.31
C LYS A 444 12.10 11.50 -3.34
N PHE A 445 11.81 10.67 -2.35
CA PHE A 445 12.10 9.25 -2.37
C PHE A 445 10.84 8.45 -2.71
N GLU A 446 10.99 7.45 -3.54
CA GLU A 446 9.95 6.55 -3.98
C GLU A 446 10.18 5.17 -3.38
N PHE A 447 9.29 4.77 -2.46
CA PHE A 447 9.31 3.43 -1.84
C PHE A 447 8.36 2.51 -2.59
N ARG A 448 8.93 1.51 -3.29
CA ARG A 448 8.23 0.68 -4.29
C ARG A 448 7.79 -0.69 -3.80
N MET A 449 8.15 -1.06 -2.58
CA MET A 449 7.83 -2.40 -2.05
C MET A 449 6.38 -2.55 -1.59
N LEU A 450 5.63 -1.46 -1.44
CA LEU A 450 4.27 -1.48 -0.89
C LEU A 450 3.29 -2.16 -1.84
N GLY A 451 2.49 -3.09 -1.30
CA GLY A 451 1.45 -3.80 -2.06
C GLY A 451 0.21 -2.96 -2.32
N SER A 452 -0.48 -3.24 -3.42
CA SER A 452 -1.66 -2.49 -3.88
C SER A 452 -2.79 -2.42 -2.85
N SER A 453 -3.06 -3.49 -2.09
CA SER A 453 -4.12 -3.53 -1.08
C SER A 453 -3.75 -2.86 0.24
N GLN A 454 -2.47 -2.54 0.47
CA GLN A 454 -1.96 -2.08 1.75
C GLN A 454 -2.22 -0.59 1.99
N SER A 455 -2.31 -0.20 3.26
CA SER A 455 -2.35 1.21 3.65
C SER A 455 -0.96 1.85 3.57
N ILE A 456 -0.89 3.08 3.10
CA ILE A 456 0.35 3.86 3.11
C ILE A 456 0.71 4.40 4.50
N SER A 457 -0.16 4.24 5.50
CA SER A 457 0.09 4.75 6.86
C SER A 457 1.28 4.08 7.53
N ASP A 458 1.42 2.74 7.41
CA ASP A 458 2.48 1.99 8.08
C ASP A 458 3.89 2.37 7.59
N PRO A 459 4.20 2.36 6.26
CA PRO A 459 5.52 2.74 5.79
C PRO A 459 5.86 4.20 6.09
N ASN A 460 4.89 5.10 6.01
CA ASN A 460 5.11 6.50 6.34
C ASN A 460 5.32 6.72 7.85
N THR A 461 4.65 5.97 8.72
CA THR A 461 4.90 5.99 10.16
C THR A 461 6.33 5.61 10.48
N VAL A 462 6.82 4.52 9.89
CA VAL A 462 8.21 4.05 10.10
C VAL A 462 9.22 5.04 9.52
N LEU A 463 9.03 5.46 8.27
CA LEU A 463 9.97 6.37 7.60
C LEU A 463 10.06 7.71 8.31
N ASN A 464 8.92 8.31 8.67
CA ASN A 464 8.89 9.56 9.43
C ASN A 464 9.63 9.43 10.77
N THR A 465 9.41 8.32 11.49
CA THR A 465 10.02 8.11 12.81
C THR A 465 11.54 7.88 12.71
N ALA A 466 11.96 7.05 11.76
CA ALA A 466 13.37 6.75 11.54
C ALA A 466 14.15 8.01 11.10
N VAL A 467 13.58 8.81 10.20
CA VAL A 467 14.20 10.08 9.77
C VAL A 467 14.21 11.09 10.92
N ALA A 468 13.14 11.18 11.72
CA ALA A 468 13.12 12.02 12.92
C ALA A 468 14.27 11.68 13.90
N GLU A 469 14.51 10.39 14.13
CA GLU A 469 15.59 9.91 14.99
C GLU A 469 16.95 10.40 14.50
N VAL A 470 17.22 10.26 13.20
CA VAL A 470 18.50 10.66 12.63
C VAL A 470 18.68 12.19 12.63
N LEU A 471 17.62 12.93 12.25
CA LEU A 471 17.64 14.40 12.30
C LEU A 471 17.85 14.93 13.71
N GLY A 472 17.26 14.28 14.72
CA GLY A 472 17.50 14.60 16.13
C GLY A 472 18.96 14.43 16.52
N ARG A 473 19.59 13.29 16.13
CA ARG A 473 21.02 13.04 16.35
C ARG A 473 21.92 14.06 15.63
N TYR A 474 21.57 14.45 14.42
CA TYR A 474 22.29 15.49 13.67
C TYR A 474 22.14 16.86 14.33
N ALA A 475 20.94 17.20 14.80
CA ALA A 475 20.70 18.42 15.52
C ALA A 475 21.52 18.50 16.81
N ASP A 476 21.59 17.42 17.61
CA ASP A 476 22.43 17.35 18.84
C ASP A 476 23.90 17.71 18.57
N ARG A 477 24.45 17.19 17.46
CA ARG A 477 25.85 17.45 17.08
C ARG A 477 26.06 18.87 16.56
N LEU A 478 25.13 19.36 15.74
CA LEU A 478 25.21 20.73 15.17
C LEU A 478 25.04 21.80 16.25
N GLU A 479 24.17 21.61 17.23
CA GLU A 479 23.94 22.53 18.34
C GLU A 479 25.16 22.65 19.28
N GLN A 480 25.96 21.56 19.39
CA GLN A 480 27.17 21.51 20.21
C GLN A 480 28.43 21.96 19.45
N SER A 481 28.32 22.20 18.16
CA SER A 481 29.47 22.50 17.29
C SER A 481 29.86 23.95 17.33
N ALA A 482 31.17 24.20 17.35
CA ALA A 482 31.78 25.54 17.16
C ALA A 482 31.95 25.85 15.64
N ASP A 483 32.08 24.82 14.80
CA ASP A 483 32.23 24.92 13.35
C ASP A 483 31.18 24.02 12.66
N ARG A 484 30.14 24.66 12.15
CA ARG A 484 29.02 23.96 11.49
C ARG A 484 29.44 23.23 10.22
N GLU A 485 30.27 23.86 9.39
CA GLU A 485 30.66 23.27 8.10
C GLU A 485 31.52 22.03 8.30
N ASP A 486 32.44 22.06 9.26
CA ASP A 486 33.24 20.90 9.62
C ASP A 486 32.38 19.77 10.19
N THR A 487 31.41 20.10 11.06
CA THR A 487 30.46 19.11 11.57
C THR A 487 29.60 18.50 10.48
N VAL A 488 29.11 19.27 9.53
CA VAL A 488 28.35 18.75 8.35
C VAL A 488 29.21 17.79 7.55
N ARG A 489 30.44 18.14 7.27
CA ARG A 489 31.40 17.29 6.55
C ARG A 489 31.64 15.98 7.29
N THR A 490 31.86 16.05 8.58
CA THR A 490 32.04 14.86 9.44
C THR A 490 30.82 13.96 9.43
N LEU A 491 29.61 14.52 9.53
CA LEU A 491 28.36 13.76 9.45
C LEU A 491 28.19 13.05 8.09
N LEU A 492 28.53 13.72 6.98
CA LEU A 492 28.50 13.12 5.65
C LEU A 492 29.52 11.99 5.51
N GLN A 493 30.75 12.16 6.01
CA GLN A 493 31.78 11.11 6.02
C GLN A 493 31.34 9.89 6.80
N GLU A 494 30.90 10.06 8.05
CA GLU A 494 30.42 8.99 8.90
C GLU A 494 29.22 8.25 8.26
N THR A 495 28.28 8.97 7.64
CA THR A 495 27.16 8.38 6.94
C THR A 495 27.62 7.49 5.78
N LEU A 496 28.54 7.98 4.95
CA LEU A 496 29.02 7.20 3.81
C LEU A 496 29.84 5.98 4.27
N GLU A 497 30.63 6.09 5.32
CA GLU A 497 31.43 4.98 5.86
C GLU A 497 30.56 3.89 6.50
N GLN A 498 29.55 4.28 7.28
CA GLN A 498 28.73 3.35 8.07
C GLN A 498 27.51 2.83 7.29
N HIS A 499 26.87 3.67 6.47
CA HIS A 499 25.60 3.43 5.80
C HIS A 499 25.70 3.41 4.27
N GLY A 500 26.87 3.72 3.69
CA GLY A 500 27.06 3.66 2.23
C GLY A 500 26.84 2.27 1.62
N ARG A 501 26.87 1.23 2.47
CA ARG A 501 26.57 -0.17 2.06
C ARG A 501 25.19 -0.35 1.44
N ILE A 502 24.21 0.52 1.77
CA ILE A 502 22.84 0.43 1.25
C ILE A 502 22.70 1.01 -0.17
N LEU A 503 23.68 1.80 -0.64
CA LEU A 503 23.64 2.40 -1.97
C LEU A 503 23.90 1.34 -3.05
N PHE A 504 22.97 1.26 -4.00
CA PHE A 504 23.09 0.37 -5.14
C PHE A 504 22.40 0.97 -6.38
N ASN A 505 23.16 1.14 -7.45
CA ASN A 505 22.70 1.73 -8.70
C ASN A 505 22.56 0.69 -9.85
N GLY A 506 22.79 -0.60 -9.55
CA GLY A 506 22.72 -1.69 -10.53
C GLY A 506 21.36 -2.38 -10.60
N ASP A 507 21.32 -3.54 -11.27
CA ASP A 507 20.13 -4.38 -11.40
C ASP A 507 19.82 -5.13 -10.09
N GLY A 508 18.75 -4.72 -9.40
CA GLY A 508 18.29 -5.32 -8.16
C GLY A 508 17.73 -6.75 -8.28
N TYR A 509 17.44 -7.22 -9.51
CA TYR A 509 16.92 -8.58 -9.72
C TYR A 509 18.03 -9.62 -9.89
N SER A 510 19.29 -9.20 -10.11
CA SER A 510 20.37 -10.13 -10.36
C SER A 510 20.71 -11.00 -9.15
N GLU A 511 21.12 -12.23 -9.39
CA GLU A 511 21.60 -13.13 -8.32
C GLU A 511 22.90 -12.59 -7.71
N GLU A 512 23.74 -11.95 -8.50
CA GLU A 512 24.97 -11.29 -8.05
C GLU A 512 24.66 -10.20 -7.02
N TRP A 513 23.56 -9.45 -7.19
CA TRP A 513 23.13 -8.47 -6.20
C TRP A 513 22.74 -9.13 -4.89
N GLN A 514 22.01 -10.24 -4.90
CA GLN A 514 21.61 -10.92 -3.66
C GLN A 514 22.83 -11.36 -2.85
N GLN A 515 23.86 -11.92 -3.52
CA GLN A 515 25.11 -12.31 -2.89
C GLN A 515 25.90 -11.11 -2.38
N GLU A 516 25.95 -10.03 -3.14
CA GLU A 516 26.59 -8.78 -2.76
C GLU A 516 25.91 -8.13 -1.55
N ALA A 517 24.58 -8.10 -1.53
CA ALA A 517 23.79 -7.57 -0.42
C ALA A 517 24.06 -8.34 0.89
N GLU A 518 24.11 -9.66 0.82
CA GLU A 518 24.47 -10.51 1.96
C GLU A 518 25.90 -10.21 2.45
N ARG A 519 26.87 -10.07 1.54
CA ARG A 519 28.25 -9.71 1.88
C ARG A 519 28.35 -8.32 2.53
N ARG A 520 27.50 -7.37 2.14
CA ARG A 520 27.36 -6.03 2.76
C ARG A 520 26.62 -6.07 4.09
N GLY A 521 26.04 -7.21 4.50
CA GLY A 521 25.25 -7.35 5.70
C GLY A 521 23.86 -6.69 5.61
N LEU A 522 23.31 -6.55 4.41
CA LEU A 522 21.93 -6.13 4.20
C LEU A 522 20.98 -7.30 4.46
N LEU A 523 19.79 -6.99 5.01
CA LEU A 523 18.78 -8.01 5.32
C LEU A 523 18.05 -8.45 4.05
N ASN A 524 17.84 -9.77 3.90
CA ASN A 524 16.99 -10.35 2.87
C ASN A 524 15.86 -11.14 3.53
N LEU A 525 14.84 -10.42 4.01
CA LEU A 525 13.68 -11.00 4.70
C LEU A 525 12.63 -11.40 3.65
N ARG A 526 12.80 -12.58 3.06
CA ARG A 526 12.04 -13.04 1.89
C ARG A 526 10.55 -13.21 2.19
N THR A 527 10.22 -13.67 3.39
CA THR A 527 8.84 -13.95 3.81
C THR A 527 8.37 -13.00 4.90
N ALA A 528 7.08 -12.74 4.93
CA ALA A 528 6.46 -11.88 5.92
C ALA A 528 6.69 -12.38 7.37
N PRO A 529 6.55 -13.68 7.70
CA PRO A 529 6.84 -14.17 9.04
C PRO A 529 8.28 -13.93 9.51
N GLU A 530 9.28 -14.00 8.60
CA GLU A 530 10.67 -13.65 8.92
C GLU A 530 10.81 -12.17 9.30
N ALA A 531 10.12 -11.29 8.56
CA ALA A 531 10.15 -9.87 8.85
C ALA A 531 9.50 -9.53 10.20
N PHE A 532 8.36 -10.12 10.51
CA PHE A 532 7.61 -9.81 11.74
C PHE A 532 8.42 -10.06 13.02
N ALA A 533 9.35 -11.02 13.01
CA ALA A 533 10.20 -11.32 14.16
C ALA A 533 11.00 -10.10 14.66
N HIS A 534 11.32 -9.16 13.75
CA HIS A 534 12.11 -7.97 14.07
C HIS A 534 11.31 -6.84 14.71
N LEU A 535 9.96 -6.87 14.73
CA LEU A 535 9.14 -5.74 15.17
C LEU A 535 9.40 -5.37 16.63
N THR A 536 9.59 -6.33 17.49
CA THR A 536 9.79 -6.18 18.94
C THR A 536 11.26 -6.23 19.38
N GLU A 537 12.21 -6.09 18.45
CA GLU A 537 13.63 -5.92 18.81
C GLU A 537 13.83 -4.68 19.66
N GLU A 538 14.74 -4.75 20.62
CA GLU A 538 14.99 -3.69 21.60
C GLU A 538 15.23 -2.32 20.94
N LYS A 539 16.03 -2.27 19.87
CA LYS A 539 16.30 -1.03 19.11
C LYS A 539 15.03 -0.40 18.54
N ASN A 540 14.11 -1.23 18.05
CA ASN A 540 12.86 -0.80 17.42
C ASN A 540 11.86 -0.32 18.48
N VAL A 541 11.75 -1.04 19.59
CA VAL A 541 10.95 -0.63 20.75
C VAL A 541 11.47 0.71 21.30
N ALA A 542 12.79 0.85 21.44
CA ALA A 542 13.43 2.09 21.92
C ALA A 542 13.16 3.27 20.97
N LEU A 543 13.27 3.07 19.66
CA LEU A 543 12.95 4.09 18.65
C LEU A 543 11.53 4.64 18.83
N PHE A 544 10.55 3.75 18.82
CA PHE A 544 9.15 4.15 18.90
C PHE A 544 8.76 4.76 20.25
N ALA A 545 9.32 4.22 21.35
CA ALA A 545 9.11 4.76 22.70
C ALA A 545 9.70 6.17 22.85
N LYS A 546 10.92 6.41 22.34
CA LYS A 546 11.59 7.73 22.37
C LYS A 546 10.76 8.82 21.71
N HIS A 547 10.13 8.51 20.58
CA HIS A 547 9.33 9.46 19.83
C HIS A 547 7.83 9.43 20.18
N GLY A 548 7.41 8.55 21.09
CA GLY A 548 6.01 8.43 21.52
C GLY A 548 5.05 7.89 20.45
N ILE A 549 5.56 7.04 19.54
CA ILE A 549 4.79 6.50 18.43
C ILE A 549 4.01 5.26 18.87
N PHE A 550 4.72 4.28 19.44
CA PHE A 550 4.16 3.06 19.99
C PHE A 550 4.75 2.76 21.37
N THR A 551 3.92 2.21 22.23
CA THR A 551 4.37 1.50 23.43
C THR A 551 4.85 0.10 23.06
N ALA A 552 5.61 -0.54 23.95
CA ALA A 552 6.03 -1.93 23.76
C ALA A 552 4.80 -2.88 23.63
N ALA A 553 3.73 -2.61 24.38
CA ALA A 553 2.50 -3.39 24.32
C ALA A 553 1.79 -3.23 22.96
N GLU A 554 1.73 -2.02 22.42
CA GLU A 554 1.18 -1.79 21.07
C GLU A 554 1.99 -2.49 19.98
N LEU A 555 3.32 -2.55 20.08
CA LEU A 555 4.18 -3.28 19.12
C LEU A 555 3.99 -4.79 19.20
N THR A 556 3.95 -5.35 20.43
CA THR A 556 3.69 -6.79 20.62
C THR A 556 2.33 -7.17 20.05
N SER A 557 1.30 -6.37 20.31
CA SER A 557 -0.03 -6.60 19.76
C SER A 557 -0.04 -6.59 18.24
N ARG A 558 0.65 -5.65 17.60
CA ARG A 558 0.74 -5.57 16.14
C ARG A 558 1.48 -6.78 15.56
N GLN A 559 2.54 -7.23 16.20
CA GLN A 559 3.26 -8.43 15.79
C GLN A 559 2.35 -9.67 15.82
N GLU A 560 1.59 -9.86 16.88
CA GLU A 560 0.61 -10.95 16.98
C GLU A 560 -0.47 -10.87 15.89
N ILE A 561 -1.00 -9.67 15.61
CA ILE A 561 -1.99 -9.46 14.55
C ILE A 561 -1.40 -9.75 13.18
N HIS A 562 -0.15 -9.39 12.91
CA HIS A 562 0.52 -9.69 11.65
C HIS A 562 0.66 -11.20 11.44
N TYR A 563 1.15 -11.95 12.42
CA TYR A 563 1.25 -13.40 12.36
C TYR A 563 -0.13 -14.06 12.18
N GLU A 564 -1.10 -13.65 12.97
CA GLU A 564 -2.47 -14.16 12.91
C GLU A 564 -3.09 -13.96 11.52
N THR A 565 -2.97 -12.73 10.97
CA THR A 565 -3.51 -12.38 9.66
C THR A 565 -2.87 -13.19 8.56
N TYR A 566 -1.53 -13.31 8.57
CA TYR A 566 -0.79 -14.14 7.60
C TYR A 566 -1.27 -15.59 7.63
N ALA A 567 -1.32 -16.18 8.81
CA ALA A 567 -1.76 -17.57 8.98
C ALA A 567 -3.20 -17.81 8.51
N LYS A 568 -4.11 -16.87 8.82
CA LYS A 568 -5.52 -16.94 8.40
C LYS A 568 -5.66 -16.81 6.88
N CYS A 569 -4.94 -15.90 6.23
CA CYS A 569 -4.98 -15.73 4.77
C CYS A 569 -4.57 -17.03 4.06
N ILE A 570 -3.40 -17.58 4.39
CA ILE A 570 -2.93 -18.82 3.75
C ILE A 570 -3.86 -19.99 4.06
N ARG A 571 -4.41 -20.08 5.28
CA ARG A 571 -5.37 -21.13 5.64
C ARG A 571 -6.69 -21.04 4.83
N ILE A 572 -7.20 -19.81 4.59
CA ILE A 572 -8.39 -19.60 3.76
C ILE A 572 -8.10 -20.02 2.32
N GLU A 573 -6.94 -19.61 1.78
CA GLU A 573 -6.52 -20.01 0.43
C GLU A 573 -6.41 -21.54 0.30
N ALA A 574 -5.74 -22.21 1.24
CA ALA A 574 -5.59 -23.65 1.25
C ALA A 574 -6.95 -24.38 1.31
N ALA A 575 -7.87 -23.92 2.16
CA ALA A 575 -9.21 -24.48 2.25
C ALA A 575 -10.01 -24.27 0.95
N THR A 576 -9.88 -23.09 0.33
CA THR A 576 -10.51 -22.78 -0.95
C THR A 576 -9.98 -23.67 -2.07
N MET A 577 -8.65 -23.88 -2.13
CA MET A 577 -8.04 -24.81 -3.09
C MET A 577 -8.58 -26.24 -2.93
N ALA A 578 -8.62 -26.76 -1.72
CA ALA A 578 -9.14 -28.10 -1.45
C ALA A 578 -10.61 -28.23 -1.90
N GLU A 579 -11.46 -27.25 -1.61
CA GLU A 579 -12.85 -27.22 -2.05
C GLU A 579 -12.96 -27.19 -3.59
N MET A 580 -12.20 -26.33 -4.26
CA MET A 580 -12.22 -26.20 -5.73
C MET A 580 -11.75 -27.49 -6.41
N VAL A 581 -10.69 -28.12 -5.91
CA VAL A 581 -10.21 -29.42 -6.44
C VAL A 581 -11.29 -30.48 -6.30
N ARG A 582 -11.86 -30.66 -5.10
CA ARG A 582 -12.89 -31.68 -4.84
C ARG A 582 -14.16 -31.51 -5.68
N ARG A 583 -14.63 -30.27 -5.81
CA ARG A 583 -15.97 -30.00 -6.35
C ARG A 583 -15.99 -29.56 -7.78
N GLN A 584 -14.86 -29.14 -8.34
CA GLN A 584 -14.79 -28.56 -9.68
C GLN A 584 -13.71 -29.25 -10.55
N ILE A 585 -12.44 -29.25 -10.14
CA ILE A 585 -11.32 -29.66 -10.99
C ILE A 585 -11.28 -31.17 -11.19
N LEU A 586 -11.35 -31.98 -10.12
CA LEU A 586 -11.41 -33.45 -10.24
C LEU A 586 -12.61 -33.94 -11.07
N PRO A 587 -13.85 -33.42 -10.84
CA PRO A 587 -14.97 -33.76 -11.71
C PRO A 587 -14.76 -33.42 -13.18
N ALA A 588 -14.10 -32.30 -13.51
CA ALA A 588 -13.77 -31.92 -14.88
C ALA A 588 -12.77 -32.91 -15.51
N GLY A 589 -11.71 -33.28 -14.82
CA GLY A 589 -10.74 -34.29 -15.30
C GLY A 589 -11.40 -35.66 -15.51
N GLN A 590 -12.32 -36.08 -14.63
CA GLN A 590 -13.09 -37.31 -14.80
C GLN A 590 -14.04 -37.23 -15.99
N ALA A 591 -14.65 -36.07 -16.25
CA ALA A 591 -15.48 -35.86 -17.43
C ALA A 591 -14.67 -35.96 -18.73
N ALA A 592 -13.45 -35.38 -18.74
CA ALA A 592 -12.53 -35.49 -19.87
C ALA A 592 -12.15 -36.95 -20.17
N LEU A 593 -11.81 -37.73 -19.14
CA LEU A 593 -11.53 -39.16 -19.30
C LEU A 593 -12.73 -39.93 -19.88
N ARG A 594 -13.95 -39.64 -19.43
CA ARG A 594 -15.16 -40.26 -19.93
C ARG A 594 -15.37 -39.96 -21.41
N GLU A 595 -15.16 -38.72 -21.86
CA GLU A 595 -15.31 -38.37 -23.29
C GLU A 595 -14.25 -39.04 -24.16
N LEU A 596 -13.00 -39.12 -23.72
CA LEU A 596 -11.93 -39.85 -24.42
C LEU A 596 -12.27 -41.35 -24.54
N GLY A 597 -12.76 -41.95 -23.44
CA GLY A 597 -13.20 -43.36 -23.46
C GLY A 597 -14.38 -43.62 -24.41
N GLN A 598 -15.33 -42.70 -24.50
CA GLN A 598 -16.43 -42.78 -25.45
C GLN A 598 -15.93 -42.66 -26.89
N THR A 599 -15.01 -41.73 -27.16
CA THR A 599 -14.38 -41.55 -28.49
C THR A 599 -13.62 -42.80 -28.91
N SER A 600 -12.83 -43.43 -28.02
CA SER A 600 -12.12 -44.67 -28.30
C SER A 600 -13.08 -45.81 -28.68
N ARG A 601 -14.17 -45.99 -27.93
CA ARG A 601 -15.21 -47.02 -28.25
C ARG A 601 -15.84 -46.74 -29.61
N ALA A 602 -16.26 -45.52 -29.86
CA ALA A 602 -16.88 -45.16 -31.15
C ALA A 602 -15.94 -45.42 -32.33
N LYS A 603 -14.64 -45.12 -32.20
CA LYS A 603 -13.65 -45.45 -33.24
C LYS A 603 -13.56 -46.96 -33.50
N GLN A 604 -13.49 -47.77 -32.43
CA GLN A 604 -13.42 -49.23 -32.55
C GLN A 604 -14.65 -49.85 -33.13
N GLU A 605 -15.83 -49.32 -32.84
CA GLU A 605 -17.10 -49.73 -33.43
C GLU A 605 -17.20 -49.41 -34.94
N ILE A 606 -16.62 -48.30 -35.40
CA ILE A 606 -16.52 -47.93 -36.82
C ILE A 606 -15.55 -48.87 -37.53
N SER A 607 -14.34 -49.04 -36.98
CA SER A 607 -13.32 -49.95 -37.51
C SER A 607 -12.24 -50.23 -36.45
N PRO A 608 -11.89 -51.50 -36.21
CA PRO A 608 -10.79 -51.89 -35.34
C PRO A 608 -9.40 -51.39 -35.82
N LEU A 609 -9.30 -50.88 -37.05
CA LEU A 609 -8.05 -50.35 -37.62
C LEU A 609 -7.89 -48.86 -37.31
N LEU A 610 -8.86 -48.18 -36.76
CA LEU A 610 -8.72 -46.77 -36.38
C LEU A 610 -7.83 -46.63 -35.15
N SER A 611 -6.85 -45.74 -35.21
CA SER A 611 -5.91 -45.50 -34.13
C SER A 611 -6.61 -44.75 -32.96
N CYS A 612 -6.43 -45.29 -31.75
CA CYS A 612 -6.83 -44.65 -30.49
C CYS A 612 -5.64 -44.07 -29.72
N LYS A 613 -4.49 -43.95 -30.39
CA LYS A 613 -3.25 -43.51 -29.74
C LYS A 613 -3.33 -42.13 -29.05
N ALA A 614 -4.09 -41.20 -29.65
CA ALA A 614 -4.30 -39.87 -29.07
C ALA A 614 -5.11 -39.94 -27.75
N GLU A 615 -6.22 -40.72 -27.78
CA GLU A 615 -7.08 -40.91 -26.61
C GLU A 615 -6.37 -41.66 -25.50
N GLU A 616 -5.55 -42.65 -25.81
CA GLU A 616 -4.74 -43.41 -24.85
C GLU A 616 -3.69 -42.53 -24.19
N LEU A 617 -2.98 -41.72 -24.98
CA LEU A 617 -1.94 -40.82 -24.47
C LEU A 617 -2.53 -39.73 -23.57
N LEU A 618 -3.52 -38.98 -24.05
CA LEU A 618 -4.19 -37.94 -23.30
C LEU A 618 -4.89 -38.51 -22.07
N GLY A 619 -5.62 -39.65 -22.23
CA GLY A 619 -6.28 -40.30 -21.11
C GLY A 619 -5.31 -40.73 -19.99
N THR A 620 -4.12 -41.25 -20.34
CA THR A 620 -3.09 -41.60 -19.39
C THR A 620 -2.60 -40.37 -18.63
N GLN A 621 -2.32 -39.28 -19.33
CA GLN A 621 -1.87 -38.02 -18.71
C GLN A 621 -2.93 -37.43 -17.77
N ILE A 622 -4.18 -37.33 -18.22
CA ILE A 622 -5.29 -36.83 -17.42
C ILE A 622 -5.52 -37.71 -16.15
N ALA A 623 -5.44 -39.05 -16.30
CA ALA A 623 -5.55 -39.97 -15.17
C ALA A 623 -4.44 -39.71 -14.13
N ASN A 624 -3.20 -39.56 -14.56
CA ASN A 624 -2.09 -39.26 -13.68
C ASN A 624 -2.30 -37.94 -12.92
N TYR A 625 -2.75 -36.87 -13.61
CA TYR A 625 -3.01 -35.62 -12.95
C TYR A 625 -4.21 -35.70 -11.98
N ASN A 626 -5.24 -36.46 -12.31
CA ASN A 626 -6.35 -36.72 -11.37
C ASN A 626 -5.86 -37.41 -10.09
N ASP A 627 -4.94 -38.38 -10.20
CA ASP A 627 -4.36 -39.06 -9.06
C ASP A 627 -3.48 -38.09 -8.23
N MET A 628 -2.67 -37.28 -8.88
CA MET A 628 -1.87 -36.22 -8.21
C MET A 628 -2.78 -35.20 -7.49
N LEU A 629 -3.85 -34.76 -8.13
CA LEU A 629 -4.82 -33.83 -7.54
C LEU A 629 -5.53 -34.43 -6.33
N LEU A 630 -5.92 -35.70 -6.40
CA LEU A 630 -6.56 -36.39 -5.27
C LEU A 630 -5.59 -36.53 -4.09
N ALA A 631 -4.35 -36.95 -4.37
CA ALA A 631 -3.32 -37.11 -3.35
C ALA A 631 -2.95 -35.75 -2.71
N GLY A 632 -2.67 -34.73 -3.52
CA GLY A 632 -2.34 -33.38 -3.06
C GLY A 632 -3.46 -32.71 -2.27
N CYS A 633 -4.73 -32.86 -2.74
CA CYS A 633 -5.88 -32.35 -2.01
C CYS A 633 -6.05 -33.05 -0.65
N THR A 634 -5.85 -34.38 -0.60
CA THR A 634 -5.91 -35.14 0.67
C THR A 634 -4.80 -34.73 1.62
N LEU A 635 -3.59 -34.49 1.10
CA LEU A 635 -2.48 -33.95 1.90
C LEU A 635 -2.85 -32.58 2.48
N LEU A 636 -3.36 -31.67 1.64
CA LEU A 636 -3.73 -30.31 2.06
C LEU A 636 -4.85 -30.33 3.12
N GLU A 637 -5.87 -31.19 2.96
CA GLU A 637 -6.93 -31.38 3.95
C GLU A 637 -6.40 -31.91 5.30
N ASN A 638 -5.42 -32.82 5.27
CA ASN A 638 -4.77 -33.30 6.47
C ASN A 638 -3.96 -32.19 7.16
N LEU A 639 -3.17 -31.42 6.41
CA LEU A 639 -2.41 -30.27 6.94
C LEU A 639 -3.35 -29.21 7.55
N LEU A 640 -4.52 -28.97 6.95
CA LEU A 640 -5.54 -28.07 7.50
C LEU A 640 -6.15 -28.61 8.80
N ARG A 641 -6.36 -29.92 8.91
CA ARG A 641 -6.88 -30.58 10.13
C ARG A 641 -5.86 -30.55 11.26
N ASP A 642 -4.60 -30.78 10.91
CA ASP A 642 -3.48 -30.83 11.85
C ASP A 642 -2.87 -29.43 12.11
N PHE A 643 -3.61 -28.36 11.73
CA PHE A 643 -3.16 -26.99 11.91
C PHE A 643 -2.92 -26.69 13.39
N PRO A 644 -1.75 -26.14 13.79
CA PRO A 644 -1.37 -26.02 15.18
C PRO A 644 -2.30 -25.10 15.98
N SER A 645 -2.56 -25.49 17.23
CA SER A 645 -3.28 -24.68 18.23
C SER A 645 -2.30 -23.96 19.17
N SER A 646 -1.19 -23.46 18.64
CA SER A 646 -0.07 -22.86 19.35
C SER A 646 -0.03 -21.32 19.20
N THR A 647 1.12 -20.70 19.37
CA THR A 647 1.29 -19.25 19.17
C THR A 647 1.01 -18.83 17.72
N GLU A 648 0.65 -17.56 17.50
CA GLU A 648 0.36 -17.04 16.16
C GLU A 648 1.59 -17.11 15.25
N GLU A 649 2.80 -16.90 15.81
CA GLU A 649 4.06 -17.10 15.11
C GLU A 649 4.19 -18.53 14.58
N GLN A 650 3.98 -19.55 15.42
CA GLN A 650 4.07 -20.96 15.01
C GLN A 650 3.02 -21.31 13.95
N LYS A 651 1.83 -20.75 14.03
CA LYS A 651 0.79 -20.89 13.01
C LYS A 651 1.22 -20.29 11.67
N ALA A 652 1.82 -19.09 11.69
CA ALA A 652 2.31 -18.43 10.48
C ALA A 652 3.47 -19.21 9.84
N LEU A 653 4.43 -19.69 10.65
CA LEU A 653 5.53 -20.53 10.17
C LEU A 653 5.02 -21.86 9.58
N TYR A 654 4.04 -22.50 10.22
CA TYR A 654 3.40 -23.70 9.68
C TYR A 654 2.71 -23.44 8.34
N ALA A 655 1.98 -22.31 8.23
CA ALA A 655 1.33 -21.92 6.98
C ALA A 655 2.36 -21.73 5.85
N ARG A 656 3.48 -21.04 6.13
CA ARG A 656 4.58 -20.84 5.19
C ARG A 656 5.27 -22.14 4.80
N ASP A 657 5.64 -22.97 5.77
CA ASP A 657 6.55 -24.11 5.56
C ASP A 657 5.83 -25.40 5.14
N ARG A 658 4.52 -25.50 5.40
CA ARG A 658 3.75 -26.71 5.12
C ARG A 658 2.60 -26.50 4.16
N LEU A 659 1.76 -25.45 4.37
CA LEU A 659 0.60 -25.22 3.50
C LEU A 659 1.03 -24.68 2.14
N LEU A 660 1.86 -23.62 2.08
CA LEU A 660 2.26 -23.02 0.80
C LEU A 660 2.95 -24.00 -0.16
N PRO A 661 3.92 -24.86 0.25
CA PRO A 661 4.50 -25.85 -0.66
C PRO A 661 3.45 -26.84 -1.19
N ALA A 662 2.58 -27.36 -0.32
CA ALA A 662 1.51 -28.29 -0.75
C ALA A 662 0.51 -27.62 -1.71
N MET A 663 0.18 -26.34 -1.50
CA MET A 663 -0.66 -25.55 -2.39
C MET A 663 0.00 -25.37 -3.77
N ASN A 664 1.30 -25.10 -3.82
CA ASN A 664 2.05 -24.94 -5.07
C ASN A 664 2.09 -26.23 -5.89
N GLU A 665 2.35 -27.38 -5.26
CA GLU A 665 2.32 -28.69 -5.93
C GLU A 665 0.92 -28.98 -6.48
N LEU A 666 -0.12 -28.73 -5.69
CA LEU A 666 -1.51 -28.93 -6.09
C LEU A 666 -1.89 -28.04 -7.27
N ARG A 667 -1.44 -26.79 -7.28
CA ARG A 667 -1.64 -25.85 -8.38
C ARG A 667 -1.00 -26.35 -9.67
N GLN A 668 0.27 -26.79 -9.62
CA GLN A 668 0.98 -27.28 -10.81
C GLN A 668 0.21 -28.43 -11.50
N ALA A 669 -0.32 -29.36 -10.71
CA ALA A 669 -1.11 -30.47 -11.26
C ALA A 669 -2.44 -29.99 -11.89
N ALA A 670 -3.11 -29.02 -11.28
CA ALA A 670 -4.36 -28.46 -11.79
C ALA A 670 -4.15 -27.63 -13.06
N ASP A 671 -3.13 -26.77 -13.09
CA ASP A 671 -2.80 -25.92 -14.24
C ASP A 671 -2.38 -26.76 -15.46
N ALA A 672 -1.68 -27.90 -15.23
CA ALA A 672 -1.37 -28.84 -16.29
C ALA A 672 -2.62 -29.58 -16.81
N LEU A 673 -3.54 -29.97 -15.93
CA LEU A 673 -4.81 -30.55 -16.31
C LEU A 673 -5.68 -29.58 -17.11
N GLU A 674 -5.71 -28.29 -16.76
CA GLU A 674 -6.43 -27.24 -17.50
C GLU A 674 -6.05 -27.24 -18.98
N GLN A 675 -4.76 -27.34 -19.30
CA GLN A 675 -4.26 -27.34 -20.68
C GLN A 675 -4.65 -28.59 -21.50
N MET A 676 -5.06 -29.67 -20.83
CA MET A 676 -5.42 -30.93 -21.47
C MET A 676 -6.93 -31.14 -21.56
N CYS A 677 -7.72 -30.46 -20.72
CA CYS A 677 -9.17 -30.56 -20.76
C CYS A 677 -9.73 -29.76 -21.91
N ALA A 678 -10.78 -30.30 -22.55
CA ALA A 678 -11.55 -29.55 -23.52
C ALA A 678 -12.15 -28.30 -22.84
N ALA A 679 -12.15 -27.15 -23.53
CA ALA A 679 -12.57 -25.86 -22.97
C ALA A 679 -13.99 -25.90 -22.34
N HIS A 680 -14.94 -26.64 -22.94
CA HIS A 680 -16.30 -26.78 -22.43
C HIS A 680 -16.43 -27.61 -21.15
N LEU A 681 -15.40 -28.38 -20.79
CA LEU A 681 -15.32 -29.17 -19.55
C LEU A 681 -14.64 -28.45 -18.41
N TRP A 682 -13.84 -27.43 -18.74
CA TRP A 682 -13.12 -26.69 -17.69
C TRP A 682 -14.10 -25.83 -16.87
N PRO A 683 -14.09 -25.96 -15.52
CA PRO A 683 -15.21 -25.47 -14.70
C PRO A 683 -15.12 -24.02 -14.30
N MET A 684 -14.12 -23.27 -14.76
CA MET A 684 -13.90 -21.88 -14.37
C MET A 684 -13.24 -21.06 -15.48
N PRO A 685 -13.42 -19.72 -15.50
CA PRO A 685 -12.76 -18.86 -16.48
C PRO A 685 -11.23 -18.99 -16.42
N THR A 686 -10.61 -19.06 -17.60
CA THR A 686 -9.16 -19.14 -17.80
C THR A 686 -8.50 -17.76 -17.70
N TYR A 687 -7.17 -17.73 -17.61
CA TYR A 687 -6.42 -16.47 -17.65
C TYR A 687 -6.66 -15.69 -18.95
N GLY A 688 -6.76 -16.38 -20.07
CA GLY A 688 -7.08 -15.73 -21.36
C GLY A 688 -8.40 -14.99 -21.34
N GLU A 689 -9.43 -15.57 -20.73
CA GLU A 689 -10.74 -14.93 -20.61
C GLU A 689 -10.73 -13.78 -19.62
N LEU A 690 -10.07 -13.94 -18.45
CA LEU A 690 -10.03 -12.92 -17.41
C LEU A 690 -9.21 -11.69 -17.81
N LEU A 691 -8.02 -11.89 -18.38
CA LEU A 691 -7.08 -10.82 -18.70
C LEU A 691 -7.41 -10.07 -20.00
N TYR A 692 -8.15 -10.69 -20.91
CA TYR A 692 -8.52 -10.11 -22.20
C TYR A 692 -10.01 -9.80 -22.36
N GLY A 693 -10.81 -10.02 -21.31
CA GLY A 693 -12.26 -9.85 -21.34
C GLY A 693 -12.78 -8.42 -21.16
N VAL A 694 -11.92 -7.46 -20.79
CA VAL A 694 -12.29 -6.04 -20.60
C VAL A 694 -11.94 -5.21 -21.82
#